data_9e4461e12c70d3bc574cf5e049ef319a
#
_entry.id   9e4461e12c70d3bc574cf5e049ef319a
#
_cell.length_a   1.000
_cell.length_b   1.000
_cell.length_c   1.000
_cell.angle_alpha   90.00
_cell.angle_beta   90.00
_cell.angle_gamma   90.00
#
_symmetry.space_group_name_H-M   'P 1'
#
loop_
_entity.id
_entity.type
_entity.pdbx_description
1 polymer ?
#
loop_
_entity_poly.entity_id
_entity_poly.type
_entity_poly.pdbx_seq_one_letter_code
_entity_poly.pdbx_strand_id
1 'polypeptide(L)'
;MHILCLGGGPAGLYFGLLMKRQNPSTQVTVVERNRPFDTFGWGVVLSDQTLDNLLAADPTSAQLISDAFNHWDDVEMHFKGRSVRSAGHGFCGIGRKRLLNILQDRCLALGVDLVFETDVSDDQALAAQYSADLVIASDGLNSRIRSRYADTFRPDVQLRNCRFVWLGTHQTFDAFTFAFEQTEHGWFAAHAYQFDAATSTFIVETPEAVWKAHGLDQISQEEGIAFCERLFAKYLGGHPLMNNATHVRGSAIWIRFPRVVCERWVHFEAIAGKRVPIVLMGDAAHTAHFSIGSGTKLALEDAIELARCLATQPDREAALQAYEAVRSVEVLKIQNAARNSTEWFENVERYSGMEAEQFFYSMMTRSQRISHENLRVRDAAWLKGYEQWLAGKAPPLFTSCNALPPEGAAAPAVRQSRSRGPGLKEEAPSKGSFRNAETERGSVGSVGATLPMLLPLKVRELDLKNRIVVSPMAMYSAVDGVPQDFHLVHLGARALGGAALVFVEMTAPEPEGRITPACTGLWNDVQMLAFKRIADFVHASGTGAKFGLQLGHSGPKGSTQVGWEAPDEPLPEGNWPLLGASALAYGPNNQVPQALTRSDMQQLKDKFAQATRRAVDAGFDWLELHCAHGYLLSSFITPLTNQRTDDYGGSLANRCRYPLEVFSAMREVWPTHLPMSVRISAHDWAPGGNTGDDAVDIARLFKAAGCDVIDVSSGQTTRTAKPVYGRMYQTPFADRIRNEVGIQTMAVGAISEADHANSIIAAGRADLCAIARPHLADPAWTLHEAAKLQSRQVHWPQPYLSGRDQLYREIFKQKKASPPSVLA
;
A
#
# COMPACT_ATOMS: atom_id res chain seq x y z
N MET A 1 18.36 -25.65 33.29
CA MET A 1 18.13 -24.28 32.82
C MET A 1 16.93 -23.71 33.55
N HIS A 2 17.09 -22.53 34.12
CA HIS A 2 15.99 -21.79 34.75
C HIS A 2 15.60 -20.58 33.87
N ILE A 3 14.35 -20.52 33.43
CA ILE A 3 13.80 -19.45 32.63
C ILE A 3 12.88 -18.58 33.51
N LEU A 4 13.11 -17.27 33.51
CA LEU A 4 12.33 -16.30 34.25
C LEU A 4 11.56 -15.42 33.24
N CYS A 5 10.22 -15.54 33.21
CA CYS A 5 9.35 -14.70 32.41
C CYS A 5 8.80 -13.56 33.28
N LEU A 6 9.06 -12.31 32.88
CA LEU A 6 8.60 -11.12 33.56
C LEU A 6 7.39 -10.56 32.84
N GLY A 7 6.20 -10.85 33.36
CA GLY A 7 4.88 -10.57 32.81
C GLY A 7 4.08 -11.83 32.48
N GLY A 8 2.93 -11.99 33.12
CA GLY A 8 1.96 -13.08 32.93
C GLY A 8 0.91 -12.85 31.86
N GLY A 9 1.25 -12.10 30.82
CA GLY A 9 0.42 -11.94 29.63
C GLY A 9 0.50 -13.15 28.68
N PRO A 10 -0.20 -13.14 27.55
CA PRO A 10 -0.23 -14.27 26.60
C PRO A 10 1.16 -14.74 26.16
N ALA A 11 2.10 -13.80 25.94
CA ALA A 11 3.47 -14.11 25.51
C ALA A 11 4.23 -14.94 26.57
N GLY A 12 4.32 -14.44 27.80
CA GLY A 12 5.08 -15.08 28.89
C GLY A 12 4.49 -16.41 29.31
N LEU A 13 3.15 -16.49 29.45
CA LEU A 13 2.47 -17.75 29.79
C LEU A 13 2.65 -18.80 28.69
N TYR A 14 2.42 -18.41 27.43
CA TYR A 14 2.49 -19.37 26.33
C TYR A 14 3.93 -19.86 26.09
N PHE A 15 4.92 -18.98 26.20
CA PHE A 15 6.32 -19.38 26.14
C PHE A 15 6.70 -20.33 27.29
N GLY A 16 6.27 -19.99 28.51
CA GLY A 16 6.52 -20.82 29.69
C GLY A 16 5.97 -22.24 29.55
N LEU A 17 4.72 -22.37 29.09
CA LEU A 17 4.11 -23.68 28.86
C LEU A 17 4.81 -24.48 27.74
N LEU A 18 5.20 -23.82 26.64
CA LEU A 18 5.90 -24.48 25.53
C LEU A 18 7.29 -25.03 25.96
N MET A 19 8.04 -24.26 26.73
CA MET A 19 9.33 -24.69 27.25
C MET A 19 9.20 -25.90 28.21
N LYS A 20 8.19 -25.90 29.05
CA LYS A 20 7.90 -27.00 29.98
C LYS A 20 7.44 -28.26 29.24
N ARG A 21 6.61 -28.07 28.19
CA ARG A 21 6.15 -29.13 27.28
C ARG A 21 7.31 -29.77 26.51
N GLN A 22 8.27 -28.99 26.02
CA GLN A 22 9.43 -29.47 25.28
C GLN A 22 10.40 -30.24 26.19
N ASN A 23 10.62 -29.73 27.39
CA ASN A 23 11.51 -30.36 28.37
C ASN A 23 10.95 -30.17 29.79
N PRO A 24 10.30 -31.20 30.36
CA PRO A 24 9.74 -31.15 31.70
C PRO A 24 10.74 -30.82 32.82
N SER A 25 12.06 -31.07 32.60
CA SER A 25 13.11 -30.74 33.56
C SER A 25 13.47 -29.24 33.59
N THR A 26 13.09 -28.45 32.61
CA THR A 26 13.34 -27.01 32.57
C THR A 26 12.54 -26.35 33.70
N GLN A 27 13.21 -25.57 34.53
CA GLN A 27 12.54 -24.71 35.50
C GLN A 27 12.04 -23.47 34.79
N VAL A 28 10.76 -23.15 35.00
CA VAL A 28 10.13 -21.93 34.39
C VAL A 28 9.33 -21.27 35.47
N THR A 29 9.64 -20.00 35.73
CA THR A 29 8.88 -19.14 36.64
C THR A 29 8.33 -17.96 35.86
N VAL A 30 7.02 -17.69 35.98
CA VAL A 30 6.35 -16.52 35.40
C VAL A 30 5.93 -15.60 36.55
N VAL A 31 6.40 -14.35 36.51
CA VAL A 31 6.10 -13.35 37.54
C VAL A 31 5.14 -12.31 36.97
N GLU A 32 4.01 -12.10 37.67
CA GLU A 32 2.95 -11.18 37.24
C GLU A 32 2.57 -10.21 38.40
N ARG A 33 2.44 -8.94 38.06
CA ARG A 33 2.10 -7.90 39.07
C ARG A 33 0.63 -7.89 39.50
N ASN A 34 -0.24 -8.38 38.63
CA ASN A 34 -1.70 -8.42 38.90
C ASN A 34 -2.07 -9.71 39.64
N ARG A 35 -3.30 -9.76 40.11
CA ARG A 35 -3.89 -10.97 40.70
C ARG A 35 -4.13 -12.03 39.65
N PRO A 36 -4.24 -13.30 40.03
CA PRO A 36 -4.70 -14.34 39.12
C PRO A 36 -6.02 -13.92 38.47
N PHE A 37 -6.12 -14.18 37.15
CA PHE A 37 -7.32 -13.92 36.35
C PHE A 37 -7.74 -12.45 36.15
N ASP A 38 -6.94 -11.48 36.62
CA ASP A 38 -7.18 -10.06 36.34
C ASP A 38 -6.55 -9.64 35.00
N THR A 39 -7.32 -8.92 34.19
CA THR A 39 -6.84 -8.37 32.91
C THR A 39 -7.60 -7.11 32.52
N PHE A 40 -6.96 -6.26 31.71
CA PHE A 40 -7.56 -5.10 31.06
C PHE A 40 -8.13 -5.48 29.69
N GLY A 41 -9.27 -4.85 29.33
CA GLY A 41 -9.96 -5.06 28.07
C GLY A 41 -10.96 -6.21 28.10
N TRP A 42 -11.71 -6.41 27.01
CA TRP A 42 -12.86 -7.30 26.96
C TRP A 42 -12.57 -8.54 26.11
N GLY A 43 -12.82 -8.47 24.80
CA GLY A 43 -12.58 -9.56 23.86
C GLY A 43 -11.33 -9.35 23.02
N VAL A 44 -10.77 -10.45 22.52
CA VAL A 44 -9.72 -10.47 21.50
C VAL A 44 -10.18 -11.26 20.30
N VAL A 45 -9.74 -10.84 19.10
CA VAL A 45 -10.05 -11.50 17.83
C VAL A 45 -8.83 -12.28 17.40
N LEU A 46 -9.02 -13.51 16.96
CA LEU A 46 -7.99 -14.35 16.35
C LEU A 46 -8.45 -14.80 14.95
N SER A 47 -7.51 -15.32 14.15
CA SER A 47 -7.77 -15.87 12.82
C SER A 47 -7.52 -17.37 12.82
N ASP A 48 -8.08 -18.08 11.83
CA ASP A 48 -7.90 -19.53 11.64
C ASP A 48 -6.40 -19.91 11.56
N GLN A 49 -5.58 -19.11 10.85
CA GLN A 49 -4.12 -19.31 10.79
C GLN A 49 -3.46 -19.30 12.17
N THR A 50 -3.96 -18.47 13.09
CA THR A 50 -3.44 -18.45 14.46
C THR A 50 -3.77 -19.75 15.19
N LEU A 51 -4.98 -20.27 14.98
CA LEU A 51 -5.41 -21.55 15.55
C LEU A 51 -4.57 -22.71 15.05
N ASP A 52 -4.26 -22.76 13.75
CA ASP A 52 -3.38 -23.78 13.18
C ASP A 52 -1.98 -23.77 13.82
N ASN A 53 -1.42 -22.57 14.03
CA ASN A 53 -0.13 -22.40 14.69
C ASN A 53 -0.18 -22.86 16.16
N LEU A 54 -1.25 -22.56 16.88
CA LEU A 54 -1.46 -22.99 18.26
C LEU A 54 -1.64 -24.53 18.34
N LEU A 55 -2.43 -25.11 17.41
CA LEU A 55 -2.64 -26.55 17.34
C LEU A 55 -1.34 -27.30 17.09
N ALA A 56 -0.47 -26.80 16.23
CA ALA A 56 0.84 -27.39 15.99
C ALA A 56 1.76 -27.27 17.21
N ALA A 57 1.67 -26.17 17.98
CA ALA A 57 2.52 -25.88 19.12
C ALA A 57 2.07 -26.58 20.41
N ASP A 58 0.81 -26.50 20.81
CA ASP A 58 0.20 -27.20 21.94
C ASP A 58 -1.27 -27.56 21.67
N PRO A 59 -1.59 -28.76 21.16
CA PRO A 59 -2.94 -29.17 20.84
C PRO A 59 -3.95 -29.02 21.99
N THR A 60 -3.50 -29.21 23.23
CA THR A 60 -4.38 -29.15 24.41
C THR A 60 -4.89 -27.74 24.68
N SER A 61 -4.00 -26.73 24.72
CA SER A 61 -4.47 -25.34 24.90
C SER A 61 -5.20 -24.84 23.65
N ALA A 62 -4.77 -25.22 22.44
CA ALA A 62 -5.44 -24.84 21.20
C ALA A 62 -6.89 -25.33 21.16
N GLN A 63 -7.16 -26.56 21.58
CA GLN A 63 -8.53 -27.10 21.64
C GLN A 63 -9.39 -26.34 22.66
N LEU A 64 -8.86 -26.08 23.87
CA LEU A 64 -9.58 -25.32 24.91
C LEU A 64 -9.88 -23.88 24.46
N ILE A 65 -8.96 -23.26 23.71
CA ILE A 65 -9.15 -21.93 23.14
C ILE A 65 -10.21 -22.00 22.05
N SER A 66 -10.14 -22.96 21.15
CA SER A 66 -11.11 -23.17 20.07
C SER A 66 -12.53 -23.42 20.59
N ASP A 67 -12.67 -24.25 21.63
CA ASP A 67 -13.96 -24.55 22.26
C ASP A 67 -14.59 -23.33 22.98
N ALA A 68 -13.78 -22.32 23.29
CA ALA A 68 -14.20 -21.09 23.94
C ALA A 68 -14.48 -19.92 22.98
N PHE A 69 -14.32 -20.15 21.66
CA PHE A 69 -14.58 -19.09 20.69
C PHE A 69 -16.06 -18.82 20.44
N ASN A 70 -16.35 -17.56 20.23
CA ASN A 70 -17.55 -17.13 19.54
C ASN A 70 -17.17 -16.83 18.06
N HIS A 71 -17.93 -17.40 17.11
CA HIS A 71 -17.64 -17.29 15.66
C HIS A 71 -18.65 -16.38 14.99
N TRP A 72 -18.20 -15.58 14.03
CA TRP A 72 -19.05 -14.83 13.09
C TRP A 72 -18.33 -14.68 11.75
N ASP A 73 -19.11 -14.68 10.68
CA ASP A 73 -18.57 -14.62 9.32
C ASP A 73 -18.67 -13.24 8.67
N ASP A 74 -19.52 -12.38 9.21
CA ASP A 74 -19.93 -11.16 8.56
C ASP A 74 -19.17 -9.95 9.12
N VAL A 75 -18.96 -8.96 8.26
CA VAL A 75 -18.59 -7.59 8.62
C VAL A 75 -19.73 -6.66 8.23
N GLU A 76 -20.19 -5.84 9.17
CA GLU A 76 -21.22 -4.84 8.95
C GLU A 76 -20.68 -3.44 9.23
N MET A 77 -21.07 -2.47 8.41
CA MET A 77 -20.71 -1.07 8.58
C MET A 77 -21.95 -0.19 8.54
N HIS A 78 -22.05 0.71 9.48
CA HIS A 78 -23.04 1.78 9.52
C HIS A 78 -22.37 3.13 9.22
N PHE A 79 -22.81 3.82 8.17
CA PHE A 79 -22.27 5.09 7.72
C PHE A 79 -23.36 5.98 7.12
N LYS A 80 -23.53 7.20 7.63
CA LYS A 80 -24.54 8.17 7.15
C LYS A 80 -25.94 7.60 7.02
N GLY A 81 -26.37 6.82 8.02
CA GLY A 81 -27.72 6.22 8.06
C GLY A 81 -27.92 5.01 7.14
N ARG A 82 -26.88 4.55 6.46
CA ARG A 82 -26.88 3.33 5.65
C ARG A 82 -26.11 2.23 6.32
N SER A 83 -26.57 0.98 6.13
CA SER A 83 -25.83 -0.23 6.52
C SER A 83 -25.38 -0.97 5.27
N VAL A 84 -24.12 -1.46 5.30
CA VAL A 84 -23.54 -2.32 4.26
C VAL A 84 -22.92 -3.53 4.96
N ARG A 85 -23.23 -4.75 4.47
CA ARG A 85 -22.78 -6.01 5.06
C ARG A 85 -22.16 -6.91 4.01
N SER A 86 -21.08 -7.60 4.38
CA SER A 86 -20.39 -8.61 3.56
C SER A 86 -20.10 -9.84 4.41
N ALA A 87 -20.21 -11.02 3.82
CA ALA A 87 -20.08 -12.31 4.49
C ALA A 87 -18.73 -13.00 4.22
N GLY A 88 -18.51 -14.16 4.83
CA GLY A 88 -17.39 -15.06 4.52
C GLY A 88 -16.02 -14.59 5.03
N HIS A 89 -15.97 -13.74 6.05
CA HIS A 89 -14.72 -13.18 6.58
C HIS A 89 -14.03 -14.07 7.63
N GLY A 90 -14.79 -14.97 8.28
CA GLY A 90 -14.27 -15.97 9.20
C GLY A 90 -13.50 -15.38 10.39
N PHE A 91 -14.23 -14.80 11.33
CA PHE A 91 -13.65 -14.28 12.56
C PHE A 91 -14.01 -15.16 13.75
N CYS A 92 -13.10 -15.22 14.73
CA CYS A 92 -13.35 -15.81 16.03
C CYS A 92 -12.92 -14.88 17.15
N GLY A 93 -13.71 -14.77 18.17
CA GLY A 93 -13.48 -13.94 19.35
C GLY A 93 -13.51 -14.76 20.63
N ILE A 94 -12.65 -14.39 21.58
CA ILE A 94 -12.62 -14.96 22.92
C ILE A 94 -12.46 -13.84 23.95
N GLY A 95 -13.13 -13.98 25.09
CA GLY A 95 -12.89 -13.07 26.23
C GLY A 95 -11.42 -13.14 26.66
N ARG A 96 -10.77 -11.98 26.77
CA ARG A 96 -9.35 -11.91 27.17
C ARG A 96 -9.06 -12.61 28.49
N LYS A 97 -9.98 -12.46 29.44
CA LYS A 97 -9.92 -13.15 30.73
C LYS A 97 -9.95 -14.68 30.56
N ARG A 98 -10.86 -15.19 29.70
CA ARG A 98 -10.97 -16.62 29.41
C ARG A 98 -9.70 -17.18 28.79
N LEU A 99 -9.11 -16.47 27.80
CA LEU A 99 -7.85 -16.86 27.19
C LEU A 99 -6.72 -16.97 28.24
N LEU A 100 -6.57 -15.98 29.11
CA LEU A 100 -5.54 -16.00 30.16
C LEU A 100 -5.77 -17.13 31.15
N ASN A 101 -7.02 -17.40 31.54
CA ASN A 101 -7.35 -18.53 32.43
C ASN A 101 -6.90 -19.86 31.81
N ILE A 102 -7.22 -20.10 30.53
CA ILE A 102 -6.80 -21.33 29.82
C ILE A 102 -5.28 -21.48 29.83
N LEU A 103 -4.54 -20.38 29.58
CA LEU A 103 -3.07 -20.42 29.58
C LEU A 103 -2.48 -20.62 30.97
N GLN A 104 -3.05 -19.98 32.02
CA GLN A 104 -2.62 -20.15 33.42
C GLN A 104 -2.86 -21.58 33.89
N ASP A 105 -4.07 -22.13 33.67
CA ASP A 105 -4.40 -23.51 34.06
C ASP A 105 -3.48 -24.52 33.32
N ARG A 106 -3.17 -24.25 32.05
CA ARG A 106 -2.25 -25.12 31.30
C ARG A 106 -0.82 -25.03 31.79
N CYS A 107 -0.35 -23.82 32.21
CA CYS A 107 0.96 -23.62 32.83
C CYS A 107 1.06 -24.41 34.13
N LEU A 108 0.07 -24.30 35.01
CA LEU A 108 0.02 -25.04 36.28
C LEU A 108 0.04 -26.55 36.05
N ALA A 109 -0.75 -27.06 35.10
CA ALA A 109 -0.80 -28.48 34.76
C ALA A 109 0.54 -29.05 34.25
N LEU A 110 1.37 -28.18 33.61
CA LEU A 110 2.70 -28.56 33.15
C LEU A 110 3.82 -28.34 34.20
N GLY A 111 3.50 -27.73 35.35
CA GLY A 111 4.45 -27.42 36.41
C GLY A 111 5.28 -26.17 36.14
N VAL A 112 4.71 -25.17 35.46
CA VAL A 112 5.24 -23.79 35.45
C VAL A 112 4.94 -23.14 36.81
N ASP A 113 5.91 -22.48 37.39
CA ASP A 113 5.75 -21.73 38.63
C ASP A 113 5.15 -20.33 38.32
N LEU A 114 3.94 -20.05 38.82
CA LEU A 114 3.24 -18.78 38.61
C LEU A 114 3.25 -17.94 39.88
N VAL A 115 3.93 -16.80 39.85
CA VAL A 115 4.08 -15.88 40.99
C VAL A 115 3.29 -14.59 40.69
N PHE A 116 2.15 -14.41 41.34
CA PHE A 116 1.27 -13.25 41.16
C PHE A 116 1.51 -12.16 42.21
N GLU A 117 0.87 -10.99 42.00
CA GLU A 117 0.91 -9.83 42.90
C GLU A 117 2.35 -9.33 43.18
N THR A 118 3.26 -9.57 42.25
CA THR A 118 4.67 -9.23 42.37
C THR A 118 5.07 -8.20 41.30
N ASP A 119 5.16 -6.94 41.67
CA ASP A 119 5.62 -5.85 40.77
C ASP A 119 7.15 -5.80 40.77
N VAL A 120 7.74 -6.15 39.64
CA VAL A 120 9.20 -6.25 39.47
C VAL A 120 9.79 -4.86 39.17
N SER A 121 10.46 -4.29 40.19
CA SER A 121 11.21 -3.03 40.05
C SER A 121 12.67 -3.23 39.65
N ASP A 122 13.27 -4.39 39.97
CA ASP A 122 14.64 -4.76 39.66
C ASP A 122 14.70 -6.19 39.09
N ASP A 123 14.82 -6.23 37.76
CA ASP A 123 14.90 -7.47 37.00
C ASP A 123 16.21 -8.22 37.25
N GLN A 124 17.34 -7.53 37.53
CA GLN A 124 18.63 -8.15 37.77
C GLN A 124 18.64 -8.84 39.16
N ALA A 125 18.12 -8.15 40.17
CA ALA A 125 18.00 -8.75 41.53
C ALA A 125 17.11 -9.99 41.50
N LEU A 126 16.00 -9.94 40.79
CA LEU A 126 15.09 -11.08 40.67
C LEU A 126 15.70 -12.22 39.87
N ALA A 127 16.37 -11.91 38.77
CA ALA A 127 17.08 -12.93 37.98
C ALA A 127 18.21 -13.60 38.76
N ALA A 128 18.92 -12.86 39.63
CA ALA A 128 19.92 -13.39 40.52
C ALA A 128 19.28 -14.30 41.59
N GLN A 129 18.16 -13.88 42.20
CA GLN A 129 17.41 -14.66 43.19
C GLN A 129 16.98 -16.02 42.63
N TYR A 130 16.48 -16.06 41.41
CA TYR A 130 16.07 -17.30 40.74
C TYR A 130 17.23 -18.02 40.05
N SER A 131 18.46 -17.50 40.10
CA SER A 131 19.62 -18.04 39.36
C SER A 131 19.29 -18.22 37.87
N ALA A 132 18.55 -17.29 37.25
CA ALA A 132 18.02 -17.41 35.92
C ALA A 132 19.14 -17.55 34.86
N ASP A 133 18.95 -18.46 33.92
CA ASP A 133 19.82 -18.67 32.77
C ASP A 133 19.32 -17.89 31.54
N LEU A 134 18.01 -17.49 31.55
CA LEU A 134 17.34 -16.74 30.48
C LEU A 134 16.19 -15.91 31.09
N VAL A 135 16.14 -14.64 30.78
CA VAL A 135 15.06 -13.73 31.17
C VAL A 135 14.23 -13.37 29.95
N ILE A 136 12.92 -13.54 30.01
CA ILE A 136 11.95 -13.11 29.01
C ILE A 136 11.24 -11.87 29.52
N ALA A 137 11.44 -10.75 28.84
CA ALA A 137 10.74 -9.49 29.11
C ALA A 137 9.42 -9.49 28.32
N SER A 138 8.36 -9.95 28.96
CA SER A 138 6.96 -9.96 28.49
C SER A 138 6.06 -9.04 29.32
N ASP A 139 6.65 -7.99 29.90
CA ASP A 139 6.04 -7.01 30.81
C ASP A 139 5.17 -5.96 30.12
N GLY A 140 4.89 -6.19 28.84
CA GLY A 140 3.85 -5.53 28.06
C GLY A 140 4.23 -4.13 27.56
N LEU A 141 3.20 -3.37 27.17
CA LEU A 141 3.31 -2.09 26.48
C LEU A 141 4.22 -1.09 27.19
N ASN A 142 4.08 -0.97 28.51
CA ASN A 142 4.87 -0.05 29.35
C ASN A 142 6.13 -0.73 29.92
N SER A 143 6.79 -1.56 29.16
CA SER A 143 7.95 -2.35 29.58
C SER A 143 9.03 -1.49 30.25
N ARG A 144 9.30 -1.79 31.53
CA ARG A 144 10.40 -1.20 32.28
C ARG A 144 11.74 -1.74 31.80
N ILE A 145 11.76 -3.01 31.42
CA ILE A 145 12.96 -3.70 30.91
C ILE A 145 13.41 -3.10 29.60
N ARG A 146 12.50 -2.89 28.65
CA ARG A 146 12.77 -2.18 27.41
C ARG A 146 13.37 -0.79 27.66
N SER A 147 12.83 -0.07 28.63
CA SER A 147 13.28 1.28 28.98
C SER A 147 14.65 1.25 29.67
N ARG A 148 14.90 0.27 30.55
CA ARG A 148 16.16 0.10 31.27
C ARG A 148 17.34 -0.17 30.32
N TYR A 149 17.13 -1.00 29.31
CA TYR A 149 18.17 -1.36 28.32
C TYR A 149 17.93 -0.69 26.95
N ALA A 150 17.43 0.56 26.96
CA ALA A 150 17.09 1.30 25.74
C ALA A 150 18.28 1.49 24.78
N ASP A 151 19.50 1.63 25.30
CA ASP A 151 20.74 1.75 24.48
C ASP A 151 20.97 0.50 23.60
N THR A 152 20.56 -0.68 24.06
CA THR A 152 20.66 -1.92 23.28
C THR A 152 19.44 -2.10 22.39
N PHE A 153 18.23 -2.02 22.96
CA PHE A 153 16.98 -2.32 22.26
C PHE A 153 16.59 -1.24 21.26
N ARG A 154 17.05 0.01 21.46
CA ARG A 154 16.78 1.20 20.60
C ARG A 154 15.31 1.32 20.22
N PRO A 155 14.43 1.47 21.21
CA PRO A 155 13.00 1.54 20.95
C PRO A 155 12.60 2.85 20.25
N ASP A 156 11.80 2.75 19.21
CA ASP A 156 11.02 3.83 18.62
C ASP A 156 9.58 3.71 19.13
N VAL A 157 9.14 4.68 19.94
CA VAL A 157 7.81 4.71 20.55
C VAL A 157 7.07 5.96 20.06
N GLN A 158 6.02 5.77 19.27
CA GLN A 158 5.20 6.85 18.70
C GLN A 158 3.76 6.73 19.13
N LEU A 159 3.22 7.79 19.74
CA LEU A 159 1.79 7.86 20.09
C LEU A 159 0.97 8.19 18.83
N ARG A 160 -0.07 7.38 18.57
CA ARG A 160 -1.00 7.60 17.46
C ARG A 160 -1.96 8.75 17.78
N ASN A 161 -2.61 9.30 16.74
CA ASN A 161 -3.39 10.54 16.86
C ASN A 161 -4.79 10.32 17.46
N CYS A 162 -5.39 9.15 17.30
CA CYS A 162 -6.68 8.88 17.90
C CYS A 162 -6.58 8.61 19.41
N ARG A 163 -7.60 9.06 20.11
CA ARG A 163 -7.97 8.59 21.45
C ARG A 163 -8.96 7.46 21.30
N PHE A 164 -8.84 6.43 22.12
CA PHE A 164 -9.81 5.35 22.15
C PHE A 164 -10.15 4.95 23.59
N VAL A 165 -11.36 4.43 23.75
CA VAL A 165 -11.84 3.81 25.00
C VAL A 165 -12.31 2.40 24.69
N TRP A 166 -11.92 1.44 25.53
CA TRP A 166 -12.27 0.02 25.38
C TRP A 166 -13.36 -0.36 26.35
N LEU A 167 -14.59 -0.42 25.86
CA LEU A 167 -15.79 -0.71 26.62
C LEU A 167 -16.37 -2.10 26.29
N GLY A 168 -17.29 -2.57 27.13
CA GLY A 168 -18.12 -3.73 26.87
C GLY A 168 -19.60 -3.37 26.88
N THR A 169 -20.46 -4.27 26.38
CA THR A 169 -21.92 -4.14 26.45
C THR A 169 -22.58 -5.51 26.41
N HIS A 170 -23.80 -5.61 26.96
CA HIS A 170 -24.65 -6.79 26.80
C HIS A 170 -25.45 -6.78 25.48
N GLN A 171 -25.32 -5.73 24.67
CA GLN A 171 -25.79 -5.80 23.28
C GLN A 171 -24.94 -6.82 22.53
N THR A 172 -25.56 -7.84 21.97
CA THR A 172 -24.91 -8.83 21.12
C THR A 172 -24.91 -8.40 19.67
N PHE A 173 -23.77 -8.56 19.00
CA PHE A 173 -23.60 -8.27 17.57
C PHE A 173 -23.33 -9.58 16.81
N ASP A 174 -24.10 -9.83 15.76
CA ASP A 174 -23.99 -11.04 14.93
C ASP A 174 -22.95 -10.89 13.78
N ALA A 175 -22.27 -9.76 13.73
CA ALA A 175 -21.22 -9.42 12.78
C ALA A 175 -20.12 -8.60 13.46
N PHE A 176 -18.94 -8.54 12.85
CA PHE A 176 -17.97 -7.52 13.24
C PHE A 176 -18.49 -6.16 12.74
N THR A 177 -19.02 -5.37 13.65
CA THR A 177 -19.76 -4.14 13.35
C THR A 177 -18.89 -2.90 13.51
N PHE A 178 -18.87 -2.07 12.46
CA PHE A 178 -18.27 -0.74 12.50
C PHE A 178 -19.37 0.31 12.40
N ALA A 179 -19.42 1.25 13.33
CA ALA A 179 -20.38 2.36 13.30
C ALA A 179 -19.63 3.69 13.28
N PHE A 180 -19.98 4.54 12.32
CA PHE A 180 -19.38 5.86 12.15
C PHE A 180 -20.43 6.94 12.39
N GLU A 181 -20.19 7.80 13.39
CA GLU A 181 -21.08 8.89 13.76
C GLU A 181 -20.38 10.23 13.59
N GLN A 182 -21.03 11.10 12.82
CA GLN A 182 -20.57 12.47 12.63
C GLN A 182 -21.15 13.38 13.71
N THR A 183 -20.27 14.19 14.28
CA THR A 183 -20.64 15.26 15.23
C THR A 183 -20.30 16.62 14.62
N GLU A 184 -20.66 17.70 15.31
CA GLU A 184 -20.29 19.06 14.91
C GLU A 184 -18.78 19.32 14.86
N HIS A 185 -17.97 18.49 15.57
CA HIS A 185 -16.52 18.64 15.66
C HIS A 185 -15.75 17.60 14.85
N GLY A 186 -16.42 16.58 14.29
CA GLY A 186 -15.80 15.51 13.51
C GLY A 186 -16.39 14.13 13.80
N TRP A 187 -15.63 13.08 13.46
CA TRP A 187 -16.11 11.70 13.43
C TRP A 187 -15.67 10.88 14.64
N PHE A 188 -16.59 10.04 15.12
CA PHE A 188 -16.32 8.93 16.03
C PHE A 188 -16.55 7.62 15.29
N ALA A 189 -15.68 6.63 15.54
CA ALA A 189 -15.82 5.27 15.04
C ALA A 189 -15.99 4.31 16.22
N ALA A 190 -16.97 3.39 16.12
CA ALA A 190 -17.11 2.28 17.06
C ALA A 190 -16.77 0.96 16.36
N HIS A 191 -16.06 0.08 17.09
CA HIS A 191 -15.75 -1.29 16.68
C HIS A 191 -16.44 -2.22 17.66
N ALA A 192 -17.42 -2.99 17.21
CA ALA A 192 -18.18 -3.89 18.07
C ALA A 192 -18.14 -5.32 17.56
N TYR A 193 -17.94 -6.26 18.46
CA TYR A 193 -17.96 -7.70 18.17
C TYR A 193 -18.26 -8.51 19.45
N GLN A 194 -19.02 -9.57 19.28
CA GLN A 194 -19.36 -10.49 20.37
C GLN A 194 -18.17 -11.42 20.67
N PHE A 195 -17.86 -11.66 21.95
CA PHE A 195 -16.76 -12.55 22.36
C PHE A 195 -17.20 -13.67 23.31
N ASP A 196 -18.43 -13.59 23.82
CA ASP A 196 -19.09 -14.67 24.54
C ASP A 196 -20.60 -14.62 24.33
N ALA A 197 -21.36 -15.54 24.92
CA ALA A 197 -22.78 -15.68 24.70
C ALA A 197 -23.64 -14.44 25.05
N ALA A 198 -23.14 -13.55 25.89
CA ALA A 198 -23.93 -12.43 26.45
C ALA A 198 -23.22 -11.09 26.38
N THR A 199 -22.00 -11.03 25.88
CA THR A 199 -21.16 -9.82 25.98
C THR A 199 -20.45 -9.52 24.66
N SER A 200 -20.41 -8.25 24.32
CA SER A 200 -19.65 -7.73 23.19
C SER A 200 -18.61 -6.71 23.64
N THR A 201 -17.51 -6.67 22.94
CA THR A 201 -16.58 -5.55 22.96
C THR A 201 -17.20 -4.36 22.23
N PHE A 202 -17.00 -3.14 22.73
CA PHE A 202 -17.39 -1.89 22.09
C PHE A 202 -16.27 -0.86 22.26
N ILE A 203 -15.39 -0.75 21.24
CA ILE A 203 -14.28 0.21 21.26
C ILE A 203 -14.74 1.47 20.53
N VAL A 204 -14.60 2.62 21.18
CA VAL A 204 -14.85 3.93 20.53
C VAL A 204 -13.53 4.64 20.33
N GLU A 205 -13.29 5.11 19.12
CA GLU A 205 -12.11 5.90 18.78
C GLU A 205 -12.46 7.19 18.02
N THR A 206 -11.66 8.23 18.22
CA THR A 206 -11.79 9.54 17.55
C THR A 206 -10.45 10.28 17.55
N PRO A 207 -10.16 11.14 16.55
CA PRO A 207 -8.99 12.00 16.58
C PRO A 207 -8.90 12.86 17.86
N GLU A 208 -7.70 13.05 18.40
CA GLU A 208 -7.50 13.82 19.65
C GLU A 208 -8.08 15.23 19.57
N ALA A 209 -8.03 15.87 18.41
CA ALA A 209 -8.61 17.21 18.21
C ALA A 209 -10.14 17.20 18.39
N VAL A 210 -10.83 16.18 17.85
CA VAL A 210 -12.27 15.99 17.99
C VAL A 210 -12.64 15.68 19.45
N TRP A 211 -11.88 14.81 20.10
CA TRP A 211 -12.03 14.46 21.51
C TRP A 211 -11.93 15.69 22.42
N LYS A 212 -10.94 16.57 22.21
CA LYS A 212 -10.77 17.83 22.94
C LYS A 212 -11.88 18.85 22.64
N ALA A 213 -12.29 18.97 21.38
CA ALA A 213 -13.36 19.89 20.98
C ALA A 213 -14.70 19.57 21.65
N HIS A 214 -14.93 18.30 21.99
CA HIS A 214 -16.08 17.86 22.79
C HIS A 214 -15.87 18.01 24.31
N GLY A 215 -14.70 18.51 24.76
CA GLY A 215 -14.41 18.68 26.21
C GLY A 215 -14.24 17.35 26.96
N LEU A 216 -14.02 16.22 26.23
CA LEU A 216 -13.90 14.90 26.86
C LEU A 216 -12.62 14.73 27.71
N ASP A 217 -11.70 15.67 27.62
CA ASP A 217 -10.50 15.79 28.47
C ASP A 217 -10.78 16.48 29.84
N GLN A 218 -11.95 17.09 29.98
CA GLN A 218 -12.34 17.87 31.14
C GLN A 218 -13.42 17.23 32.04
N ILE A 219 -14.00 16.11 31.58
CA ILE A 219 -15.10 15.42 32.23
C ILE A 219 -14.66 14.14 32.93
N SER A 220 -15.52 13.62 33.80
CA SER A 220 -15.27 12.34 34.49
C SER A 220 -15.31 11.14 33.55
N GLN A 221 -14.85 10.00 34.05
CA GLN A 221 -14.93 8.74 33.27
C GLN A 221 -16.38 8.35 32.99
N GLU A 222 -17.25 8.49 33.96
CA GLU A 222 -18.68 8.16 33.86
C GLU A 222 -19.37 9.05 32.82
N GLU A 223 -19.07 10.35 32.84
CA GLU A 223 -19.61 11.30 31.87
C GLU A 223 -19.11 11.01 30.45
N GLY A 224 -17.83 10.58 30.30
CA GLY A 224 -17.25 10.14 29.01
C GLY A 224 -17.92 8.87 28.46
N ILE A 225 -18.25 7.88 29.32
CA ILE A 225 -19.02 6.69 28.94
C ILE A 225 -20.44 7.08 28.53
N ALA A 226 -21.11 7.90 29.34
CA ALA A 226 -22.46 8.38 29.03
C ALA A 226 -22.52 9.19 27.73
N PHE A 227 -21.45 9.92 27.38
CA PHE A 227 -21.32 10.54 26.07
C PHE A 227 -21.33 9.49 24.92
N CYS A 228 -20.52 8.43 25.05
CA CYS A 228 -20.50 7.33 24.09
C CYS A 228 -21.86 6.64 23.98
N GLU A 229 -22.54 6.38 25.11
CA GLU A 229 -23.88 5.78 25.12
C GLU A 229 -24.90 6.61 24.34
N ARG A 230 -24.92 7.93 24.55
CA ARG A 230 -25.82 8.83 23.79
C ARG A 230 -25.50 8.84 22.31
N LEU A 231 -24.21 8.93 21.94
CA LEU A 231 -23.77 9.01 20.56
C LEU A 231 -24.12 7.74 19.77
N PHE A 232 -23.95 6.57 20.41
CA PHE A 232 -24.15 5.28 19.77
C PHE A 232 -25.45 4.57 20.22
N ALA A 233 -26.39 5.28 20.86
CA ALA A 233 -27.61 4.70 21.43
C ALA A 233 -28.40 3.81 20.49
N LYS A 234 -28.48 4.18 19.20
CA LYS A 234 -29.22 3.41 18.18
C LYS A 234 -28.64 2.02 17.88
N TYR A 235 -27.41 1.75 18.29
CA TYR A 235 -26.74 0.46 18.10
C TYR A 235 -26.69 -0.39 19.35
N LEU A 236 -27.01 0.18 20.52
CA LEU A 236 -26.86 -0.48 21.81
C LEU A 236 -28.13 -1.21 22.28
N GLY A 237 -29.25 -1.11 21.54
CA GLY A 237 -30.51 -1.79 21.89
C GLY A 237 -31.03 -1.48 23.31
N GLY A 238 -30.63 -0.33 23.90
CA GLY A 238 -30.95 0.05 25.27
C GLY A 238 -30.02 -0.51 26.35
N HIS A 239 -28.97 -1.29 25.95
CA HIS A 239 -27.98 -1.79 26.89
C HIS A 239 -26.93 -0.71 27.22
N PRO A 240 -26.44 -0.64 28.49
CA PRO A 240 -25.39 0.29 28.87
C PRO A 240 -24.02 -0.14 28.34
N LEU A 241 -23.08 0.82 28.28
CA LEU A 241 -21.66 0.57 28.10
C LEU A 241 -20.97 0.33 29.44
N MET A 242 -20.13 -0.67 29.50
CA MET A 242 -19.44 -1.13 30.71
C MET A 242 -17.95 -0.89 30.64
N ASN A 243 -17.33 -0.51 31.75
CA ASN A 243 -15.89 -0.42 31.90
C ASN A 243 -15.38 -1.51 32.87
N ASN A 244 -14.33 -2.24 32.49
CA ASN A 244 -13.71 -3.23 33.37
C ASN A 244 -12.32 -2.80 33.90
N ALA A 245 -11.91 -1.54 33.63
CA ALA A 245 -10.59 -1.02 33.98
C ALA A 245 -10.50 -0.41 35.40
N THR A 246 -11.60 -0.40 36.19
CA THR A 246 -11.68 0.28 37.49
C THR A 246 -10.69 -0.25 38.56
N HIS A 247 -10.18 -1.46 38.39
CA HIS A 247 -9.26 -2.11 39.32
C HIS A 247 -7.78 -2.03 38.91
N VAL A 248 -7.48 -1.57 37.66
CA VAL A 248 -6.13 -1.51 37.14
C VAL A 248 -5.53 -0.13 37.43
N ARG A 249 -4.46 -0.09 38.25
CA ARG A 249 -3.77 1.17 38.58
C ARG A 249 -3.36 1.93 37.33
N GLY A 250 -3.79 3.20 37.19
CA GLY A 250 -3.38 4.11 36.11
C GLY A 250 -4.17 3.96 34.81
N SER A 251 -5.38 3.35 34.85
CA SER A 251 -6.24 3.28 33.66
C SER A 251 -6.95 4.61 33.43
N ALA A 252 -6.38 5.47 32.57
CA ALA A 252 -7.16 6.50 31.90
C ALA A 252 -8.17 5.80 31.00
N ILE A 253 -9.44 6.22 30.98
CA ILE A 253 -10.43 5.63 30.06
C ILE A 253 -10.03 5.86 28.62
N TRP A 254 -9.75 7.13 28.27
CA TRP A 254 -9.33 7.51 26.93
C TRP A 254 -7.82 7.49 26.82
N ILE A 255 -7.28 6.55 26.04
CA ILE A 255 -5.83 6.37 25.83
C ILE A 255 -5.47 6.58 24.37
N ARG A 256 -4.21 6.98 24.13
CA ARG A 256 -3.61 6.98 22.78
C ARG A 256 -2.85 5.68 22.60
N PHE A 257 -2.97 5.09 21.43
CA PHE A 257 -2.25 3.86 21.12
C PHE A 257 -0.78 4.16 20.87
N PRO A 258 0.18 3.57 21.62
CA PRO A 258 1.58 3.69 21.33
C PRO A 258 2.03 2.61 20.33
N ARG A 259 2.62 3.03 19.24
CA ARG A 259 3.35 2.16 18.34
C ARG A 259 4.75 1.95 18.89
N VAL A 260 5.12 0.73 19.17
CA VAL A 260 6.45 0.33 19.64
C VAL A 260 7.15 -0.49 18.58
N VAL A 261 8.39 -0.10 18.26
CA VAL A 261 9.33 -0.86 17.41
C VAL A 261 10.67 -0.86 18.11
N CYS A 262 11.26 -2.03 18.32
CA CYS A 262 12.62 -2.17 18.83
C CYS A 262 13.55 -2.61 17.70
N GLU A 263 14.71 -1.96 17.56
CA GLU A 263 15.73 -2.33 16.55
C GLU A 263 16.37 -3.67 16.88
N ARG A 264 16.57 -3.94 18.17
CA ARG A 264 17.09 -5.18 18.69
C ARG A 264 16.15 -5.73 19.75
N TRP A 265 16.12 -7.05 19.89
CA TRP A 265 15.23 -7.75 20.83
C TRP A 265 15.99 -8.57 21.88
N VAL A 266 17.30 -8.67 21.76
CA VAL A 266 18.17 -9.45 22.66
C VAL A 266 19.24 -8.55 23.29
N HIS A 267 19.31 -8.57 24.61
CA HIS A 267 20.36 -7.96 25.43
C HIS A 267 21.07 -9.01 26.28
N PHE A 268 22.33 -8.81 26.59
CA PHE A 268 23.09 -9.68 27.49
C PHE A 268 23.57 -8.86 28.68
N GLU A 269 23.23 -9.30 29.89
CA GLU A 269 23.57 -8.66 31.15
C GLU A 269 24.44 -9.57 32.02
N ALA A 270 25.35 -8.96 32.80
CA ALA A 270 26.15 -9.66 33.78
C ALA A 270 25.40 -9.76 35.10
N ILE A 271 24.73 -10.87 35.38
CA ILE A 271 23.95 -11.11 36.61
C ILE A 271 24.58 -12.20 37.43
N ALA A 272 24.94 -11.90 38.69
CA ALA A 272 25.57 -12.84 39.63
C ALA A 272 26.79 -13.61 39.02
N GLY A 273 27.59 -12.90 38.20
CA GLY A 273 28.78 -13.47 37.55
C GLY A 273 28.49 -14.30 36.31
N LYS A 274 27.24 -14.45 35.88
CA LYS A 274 26.83 -15.12 34.64
C LYS A 274 26.46 -14.11 33.57
N ARG A 275 26.71 -14.40 32.30
CA ARG A 275 26.17 -13.66 31.14
C ARG A 275 24.76 -14.17 30.84
N VAL A 276 23.75 -13.44 31.31
CA VAL A 276 22.33 -13.81 31.19
C VAL A 276 21.71 -13.03 30.03
N PRO A 277 21.09 -13.70 29.03
CA PRO A 277 20.33 -13.02 27.99
C PRO A 277 18.98 -12.55 28.52
N ILE A 278 18.58 -11.34 28.09
CA ILE A 278 17.28 -10.72 28.32
C ILE A 278 16.63 -10.51 26.97
N VAL A 279 15.46 -11.11 26.76
CA VAL A 279 14.79 -11.18 25.46
C VAL A 279 13.43 -10.50 25.54
N LEU A 280 13.18 -9.52 24.65
CA LEU A 280 11.88 -8.88 24.52
C LEU A 280 10.89 -9.80 23.79
N MET A 281 9.62 -9.80 24.22
CA MET A 281 8.55 -10.60 23.62
C MET A 281 7.19 -9.90 23.74
N GLY A 282 6.35 -10.00 22.70
CA GLY A 282 5.02 -9.40 22.67
C GLY A 282 5.07 -7.86 22.72
N ASP A 283 4.13 -7.24 23.44
CA ASP A 283 4.01 -5.77 23.50
C ASP A 283 5.24 -5.07 24.14
N ALA A 284 6.11 -5.79 24.80
CA ALA A 284 7.40 -5.27 25.26
C ALA A 284 8.36 -5.02 24.07
N ALA A 285 8.34 -5.86 23.05
CA ALA A 285 9.15 -5.74 21.83
C ALA A 285 8.50 -4.87 20.75
N HIS A 286 7.19 -5.02 20.58
CA HIS A 286 6.45 -4.42 19.48
C HIS A 286 4.95 -4.36 19.75
N THR A 287 4.25 -3.40 19.14
CA THR A 287 2.79 -3.33 19.20
C THR A 287 2.18 -3.27 17.80
N ALA A 288 0.97 -3.79 17.67
CA ALA A 288 0.13 -3.62 16.47
C ALA A 288 -1.23 -3.07 16.91
N HIS A 289 -1.71 -2.03 16.20
CA HIS A 289 -2.97 -1.37 16.52
C HIS A 289 -4.14 -2.37 16.50
N PHE A 290 -5.09 -2.22 17.43
CA PHE A 290 -6.23 -3.13 17.60
C PHE A 290 -7.13 -3.24 16.36
N SER A 291 -7.15 -2.23 15.48
CA SER A 291 -7.97 -2.19 14.26
C SER A 291 -7.69 -3.32 13.24
N ILE A 292 -6.64 -4.11 13.43
CA ILE A 292 -6.34 -5.31 12.64
C ILE A 292 -6.34 -6.61 13.46
N GLY A 293 -6.67 -6.55 14.78
CA GLY A 293 -6.81 -7.72 15.65
C GLY A 293 -5.55 -8.57 15.81
N SER A 294 -4.34 -8.01 15.73
CA SER A 294 -3.12 -8.83 15.64
C SER A 294 -2.21 -8.82 16.88
N GLY A 295 -2.47 -8.02 17.92
CA GLY A 295 -1.56 -7.92 19.08
C GLY A 295 -1.36 -9.25 19.82
N THR A 296 -2.43 -9.92 20.20
CA THR A 296 -2.38 -11.22 20.89
C THR A 296 -1.79 -12.31 19.98
N LYS A 297 -2.14 -12.32 18.69
CA LYS A 297 -1.55 -13.22 17.69
C LYS A 297 -0.03 -13.11 17.68
N LEU A 298 0.50 -11.89 17.57
CA LEU A 298 1.95 -11.65 17.50
C LEU A 298 2.65 -12.14 18.77
N ALA A 299 2.06 -11.90 19.95
CA ALA A 299 2.59 -12.34 21.24
C ALA A 299 2.69 -13.87 21.35
N LEU A 300 1.68 -14.59 20.86
CA LEU A 300 1.66 -16.07 20.85
C LEU A 300 2.66 -16.63 19.81
N GLU A 301 2.78 -16.02 18.64
CA GLU A 301 3.74 -16.42 17.61
C GLU A 301 5.20 -16.16 18.02
N ASP A 302 5.48 -15.09 18.77
CA ASP A 302 6.80 -14.87 19.37
C ASP A 302 7.19 -16.01 20.30
N ALA A 303 6.26 -16.43 21.14
CA ALA A 303 6.46 -17.56 22.08
C ALA A 303 6.75 -18.87 21.33
N ILE A 304 5.98 -19.15 20.28
CA ILE A 304 6.17 -20.34 19.42
C ILE A 304 7.56 -20.32 18.78
N GLU A 305 7.93 -19.21 18.16
CA GLU A 305 9.18 -19.12 17.41
C GLU A 305 10.41 -19.18 18.31
N LEU A 306 10.40 -18.50 19.48
CA LEU A 306 11.52 -18.59 20.41
C LEU A 306 11.66 -20.00 20.97
N ALA A 307 10.56 -20.68 21.34
CA ALA A 307 10.58 -22.06 21.79
C ALA A 307 11.13 -23.01 20.69
N ARG A 308 10.72 -22.80 19.43
CA ARG A 308 11.24 -23.54 18.28
C ARG A 308 12.74 -23.32 18.08
N CYS A 309 13.20 -22.08 18.13
CA CYS A 309 14.63 -21.75 17.98
C CYS A 309 15.48 -22.40 19.07
N LEU A 310 15.04 -22.34 20.33
CA LEU A 310 15.75 -22.97 21.46
C LEU A 310 15.82 -24.50 21.35
N ALA A 311 14.88 -25.13 20.65
CA ALA A 311 14.88 -26.58 20.42
C ALA A 311 15.72 -27.02 19.21
N THR A 312 15.91 -26.16 18.21
CA THR A 312 16.48 -26.55 16.90
C THR A 312 17.87 -25.99 16.61
N GLN A 313 18.28 -24.92 17.31
CA GLN A 313 19.59 -24.31 17.08
C GLN A 313 20.67 -24.96 17.95
N PRO A 314 21.97 -24.96 17.53
CA PRO A 314 23.05 -25.67 18.21
C PRO A 314 23.33 -25.14 19.62
N ASP A 315 23.11 -23.87 19.86
CA ASP A 315 23.30 -23.25 21.16
C ASP A 315 22.28 -22.10 21.37
N ARG A 316 22.25 -21.61 22.59
CA ARG A 316 21.30 -20.56 23.00
C ARG A 316 21.50 -19.24 22.28
N GLU A 317 22.76 -18.82 22.01
CA GLU A 317 23.03 -17.55 21.34
C GLU A 317 22.58 -17.59 19.89
N ALA A 318 22.83 -18.67 19.17
CA ALA A 318 22.33 -18.92 17.82
C ALA A 318 20.79 -18.94 17.79
N ALA A 319 20.14 -19.53 18.80
CA ALA A 319 18.70 -19.56 18.93
C ALA A 319 18.08 -18.15 19.08
N LEU A 320 18.69 -17.30 19.90
CA LEU A 320 18.22 -15.93 20.12
C LEU A 320 18.42 -15.04 18.89
N GLN A 321 19.54 -15.21 18.17
CA GLN A 321 19.79 -14.52 16.91
C GLN A 321 18.78 -14.94 15.82
N ALA A 322 18.48 -16.24 15.71
CA ALA A 322 17.51 -16.76 14.76
C ALA A 322 16.10 -16.24 15.07
N TYR A 323 15.69 -16.21 16.35
CA TYR A 323 14.43 -15.63 16.80
C TYR A 323 14.29 -14.16 16.38
N GLU A 324 15.28 -13.32 16.74
CA GLU A 324 15.29 -11.90 16.41
C GLU A 324 15.21 -11.70 14.88
N ALA A 325 15.99 -12.44 14.10
CA ALA A 325 16.04 -12.31 12.63
C ALA A 325 14.72 -12.65 11.96
N VAL A 326 14.02 -13.69 12.42
CA VAL A 326 12.73 -14.11 11.84
C VAL A 326 11.60 -13.19 12.31
N ARG A 327 11.45 -12.99 13.63
CA ARG A 327 10.28 -12.30 14.18
C ARG A 327 10.29 -10.81 13.89
N SER A 328 11.44 -10.15 13.88
CA SER A 328 11.50 -8.73 13.54
C SER A 328 10.95 -8.42 12.15
N VAL A 329 11.19 -9.29 11.16
CA VAL A 329 10.69 -9.16 9.79
C VAL A 329 9.18 -9.43 9.71
N GLU A 330 8.70 -10.54 10.32
CA GLU A 330 7.28 -10.89 10.29
C GLU A 330 6.41 -9.86 11.02
N VAL A 331 6.87 -9.39 12.17
CA VAL A 331 6.21 -8.32 12.92
C VAL A 331 6.16 -7.02 12.13
N LEU A 332 7.25 -6.64 11.44
CA LEU A 332 7.28 -5.42 10.63
C LEU A 332 6.22 -5.45 9.51
N LYS A 333 5.98 -6.59 8.87
CA LYS A 333 4.90 -6.75 7.87
C LYS A 333 3.52 -6.45 8.47
N ILE A 334 3.25 -6.98 9.67
CA ILE A 334 1.98 -6.74 10.37
C ILE A 334 1.89 -5.29 10.84
N GLN A 335 2.97 -4.71 11.36
CA GLN A 335 2.99 -3.30 11.78
C GLN A 335 2.76 -2.34 10.61
N ASN A 336 3.25 -2.65 9.40
CA ASN A 336 2.95 -1.85 8.20
C ASN A 336 1.46 -1.90 7.85
N ALA A 337 0.83 -3.07 7.93
CA ALA A 337 -0.61 -3.20 7.71
C ALA A 337 -1.42 -2.48 8.81
N ALA A 338 -0.98 -2.58 10.06
CA ALA A 338 -1.58 -1.87 11.19
C ALA A 338 -1.47 -0.34 11.02
N ARG A 339 -0.32 0.16 10.55
CA ARG A 339 -0.11 1.58 10.26
C ARG A 339 -1.12 2.08 9.22
N ASN A 340 -1.24 1.39 8.09
CA ASN A 340 -2.19 1.77 7.04
C ASN A 340 -3.64 1.79 7.56
N SER A 341 -4.01 0.79 8.37
CA SER A 341 -5.33 0.71 9.00
C SER A 341 -5.56 1.85 9.99
N THR A 342 -4.57 2.16 10.84
CA THR A 342 -4.66 3.24 11.83
C THR A 342 -4.79 4.60 11.15
N GLU A 343 -3.95 4.86 10.13
CA GLU A 343 -4.00 6.12 9.36
C GLU A 343 -5.36 6.32 8.69
N TRP A 344 -6.03 5.25 8.27
CA TRP A 344 -7.38 5.32 7.71
C TRP A 344 -8.40 5.79 8.79
N PHE A 345 -8.38 5.22 10.00
CA PHE A 345 -9.27 5.63 11.09
C PHE A 345 -8.95 7.02 11.63
N GLU A 346 -7.67 7.39 11.73
CA GLU A 346 -7.27 8.74 12.14
C GLU A 346 -7.73 9.83 11.17
N ASN A 347 -8.06 9.47 9.94
CA ASN A 347 -8.44 10.39 8.86
C ASN A 347 -9.78 10.03 8.21
N VAL A 348 -10.76 9.56 8.97
CA VAL A 348 -12.11 9.20 8.46
C VAL A 348 -12.74 10.36 7.69
N GLU A 349 -12.54 11.61 8.13
CA GLU A 349 -13.02 12.80 7.44
C GLU A 349 -12.59 12.86 5.97
N ARG A 350 -11.37 12.38 5.63
CA ARG A 350 -10.85 12.30 4.26
C ARG A 350 -11.77 11.50 3.34
N TYR A 351 -12.42 10.48 3.86
CA TYR A 351 -13.28 9.56 3.13
C TYR A 351 -14.77 9.89 3.28
N SER A 352 -15.09 10.91 4.08
CA SER A 352 -16.49 11.25 4.41
C SER A 352 -17.32 11.64 3.18
N GLY A 353 -16.70 12.11 2.10
CA GLY A 353 -17.37 12.39 0.83
C GLY A 353 -17.77 11.16 0.01
N MET A 354 -17.30 9.95 0.36
CA MET A 354 -17.61 8.72 -0.37
C MET A 354 -19.05 8.29 -0.12
N GLU A 355 -19.63 7.58 -1.10
CA GLU A 355 -20.87 6.81 -0.91
C GLU A 355 -20.59 5.57 -0.04
N ALA A 356 -21.62 5.06 0.63
CA ALA A 356 -21.48 4.00 1.63
C ALA A 356 -20.79 2.73 1.07
N GLU A 357 -21.06 2.37 -0.16
CA GLU A 357 -20.47 1.21 -0.85
C GLU A 357 -18.94 1.37 -0.99
N GLN A 358 -18.46 2.54 -1.45
CA GLN A 358 -17.04 2.80 -1.63
C GLN A 358 -16.33 2.99 -0.29
N PHE A 359 -16.99 3.66 0.65
CA PHE A 359 -16.48 3.81 2.01
C PHE A 359 -16.26 2.44 2.67
N PHE A 360 -17.25 1.53 2.55
CA PHE A 360 -17.12 0.17 3.05
C PHE A 360 -15.99 -0.61 2.38
N TYR A 361 -15.88 -0.55 1.04
CA TYR A 361 -14.78 -1.18 0.32
C TYR A 361 -13.41 -0.61 0.76
N SER A 362 -13.30 0.71 0.88
CA SER A 362 -12.09 1.39 1.36
C SER A 362 -11.71 0.95 2.77
N MET A 363 -12.72 0.87 3.68
CA MET A 363 -12.55 0.37 5.05
C MET A 363 -12.06 -1.08 5.07
N MET A 364 -12.66 -1.97 4.28
CA MET A 364 -12.28 -3.39 4.22
C MET A 364 -10.86 -3.60 3.72
N THR A 365 -10.40 -2.80 2.77
CA THR A 365 -9.07 -2.91 2.15
C THR A 365 -8.02 -1.97 2.77
N ARG A 366 -8.35 -1.23 3.84
CA ARG A 366 -7.52 -0.16 4.44
C ARG A 366 -6.11 -0.61 4.85
N SER A 367 -5.99 -1.84 5.34
CA SER A 367 -4.71 -2.41 5.78
C SER A 367 -3.81 -2.87 4.63
N GLN A 368 -4.35 -2.94 3.41
CA GLN A 368 -3.74 -3.55 2.21
C GLN A 368 -3.40 -5.05 2.36
N ARG A 369 -3.88 -5.72 3.42
CA ARG A 369 -3.80 -7.18 3.57
C ARG A 369 -4.94 -7.88 2.84
N ILE A 370 -6.15 -7.31 2.94
CA ILE A 370 -7.31 -7.76 2.18
C ILE A 370 -7.28 -7.04 0.84
N SER A 371 -7.23 -7.80 -0.24
CA SER A 371 -7.19 -7.33 -1.61
C SER A 371 -8.56 -7.50 -2.30
N HIS A 372 -8.67 -7.03 -3.52
CA HIS A 372 -9.88 -7.19 -4.33
C HIS A 372 -10.23 -8.67 -4.56
N GLU A 373 -9.23 -9.50 -4.91
CA GLU A 373 -9.43 -10.93 -5.13
C GLU A 373 -9.62 -11.70 -3.82
N ASN A 374 -9.06 -11.27 -2.69
CA ASN A 374 -9.40 -11.85 -1.39
C ASN A 374 -10.88 -11.62 -1.05
N LEU A 375 -11.44 -10.44 -1.35
CA LEU A 375 -12.87 -10.19 -1.18
C LEU A 375 -13.71 -11.06 -2.11
N ARG A 376 -13.25 -11.31 -3.34
CA ARG A 376 -13.92 -12.24 -4.27
C ARG A 376 -14.01 -13.67 -3.73
N VAL A 377 -12.94 -14.15 -3.09
CA VAL A 377 -12.92 -15.48 -2.47
C VAL A 377 -13.87 -15.54 -1.26
N ARG A 378 -13.95 -14.46 -0.49
CA ARG A 378 -14.77 -14.38 0.73
C ARG A 378 -16.24 -14.19 0.41
N ASP A 379 -16.57 -13.16 -0.36
CA ASP A 379 -17.95 -12.80 -0.72
C ASP A 379 -18.04 -12.36 -2.20
N ALA A 380 -18.10 -13.36 -3.08
CA ALA A 380 -18.18 -13.13 -4.53
C ALA A 380 -19.46 -12.37 -4.94
N ALA A 381 -20.57 -12.56 -4.21
CA ALA A 381 -21.85 -11.94 -4.54
C ALA A 381 -21.82 -10.43 -4.21
N TRP A 382 -21.35 -10.09 -3.02
CA TRP A 382 -21.19 -8.71 -2.62
C TRP A 382 -20.21 -7.96 -3.53
N LEU A 383 -19.01 -8.55 -3.78
CA LEU A 383 -18.01 -7.92 -4.62
C LEU A 383 -18.51 -7.69 -6.05
N LYS A 384 -19.24 -8.65 -6.63
CA LYS A 384 -19.87 -8.49 -7.96
C LYS A 384 -20.86 -7.33 -7.98
N GLY A 385 -21.69 -7.18 -6.94
CA GLY A 385 -22.59 -6.04 -6.79
C GLY A 385 -21.83 -4.71 -6.70
N TYR A 386 -20.75 -4.69 -5.94
CA TYR A 386 -19.88 -3.52 -5.83
C TYR A 386 -19.21 -3.15 -7.17
N GLU A 387 -18.67 -4.12 -7.91
CA GLU A 387 -18.08 -3.90 -9.23
C GLU A 387 -19.10 -3.31 -10.22
N GLN A 388 -20.32 -3.83 -10.20
CA GLN A 388 -21.43 -3.31 -11.04
C GLN A 388 -21.78 -1.86 -10.65
N TRP A 389 -21.87 -1.58 -9.35
CA TRP A 389 -22.11 -0.24 -8.85
C TRP A 389 -21.00 0.73 -9.28
N LEU A 390 -19.73 0.33 -9.14
CA LEU A 390 -18.56 1.14 -9.53
C LEU A 390 -18.52 1.37 -11.06
N ALA A 391 -18.86 0.34 -11.86
CA ALA A 391 -18.95 0.44 -13.31
C ALA A 391 -20.02 1.43 -13.76
N GLY A 392 -21.16 1.49 -13.04
CA GLY A 392 -22.21 2.46 -13.28
C GLY A 392 -21.81 3.92 -13.04
N LYS A 393 -20.71 4.17 -12.30
CA LYS A 393 -20.14 5.50 -12.05
C LYS A 393 -19.11 5.91 -13.10
N ALA A 394 -18.57 4.96 -13.88
CA ALA A 394 -17.59 5.24 -14.92
C ALA A 394 -18.26 5.93 -16.14
N PRO A 395 -17.55 6.83 -16.84
CA PRO A 395 -18.08 7.42 -18.07
C PRO A 395 -18.35 6.31 -19.10
N PRO A 396 -19.40 6.45 -19.94
CA PRO A 396 -19.63 5.49 -21.02
C PRO A 396 -18.45 5.50 -21.98
N LEU A 397 -17.99 4.30 -22.40
CA LEU A 397 -17.04 4.21 -23.52
C LEU A 397 -17.74 4.76 -24.77
N PHE A 398 -17.21 5.83 -25.34
CA PHE A 398 -17.63 6.26 -26.68
C PHE A 398 -17.24 5.15 -27.67
N THR A 399 -18.25 4.49 -28.24
CA THR A 399 -18.09 3.46 -29.27
C THR A 399 -17.72 4.08 -30.61
N SER A 400 -16.56 4.78 -30.67
CA SER A 400 -16.05 5.31 -31.95
C SER A 400 -15.13 4.31 -32.69
N CYS A 401 -14.98 3.08 -32.20
CA CYS A 401 -14.13 2.07 -32.84
C CYS A 401 -14.88 1.02 -33.69
N ASN A 402 -16.20 1.15 -33.95
CA ASN A 402 -16.96 0.21 -34.76
C ASN A 402 -17.72 0.87 -35.93
N ALA A 403 -17.27 2.02 -36.42
CA ALA A 403 -17.68 2.47 -37.71
C ALA A 403 -16.77 1.83 -38.77
N LEU A 404 -17.18 0.69 -39.33
CA LEU A 404 -16.71 0.30 -40.64
C LEU A 404 -16.85 1.53 -41.56
N PRO A 405 -15.86 1.87 -42.40
CA PRO A 405 -16.06 2.93 -43.38
C PRO A 405 -17.29 2.57 -44.24
N PRO A 406 -18.09 3.58 -44.64
CA PRO A 406 -19.29 3.35 -45.42
C PRO A 406 -18.90 2.59 -46.70
N GLU A 407 -19.61 1.50 -47.00
CA GLU A 407 -19.48 0.78 -48.29
C GLU A 407 -19.66 1.78 -49.41
N GLY A 408 -18.61 2.09 -50.14
CA GLY A 408 -18.69 2.97 -51.30
C GLY A 408 -17.41 3.71 -51.71
N ALA A 409 -16.31 3.64 -50.99
CA ALA A 409 -15.05 4.22 -51.44
C ALA A 409 -14.20 3.17 -52.19
N ALA A 410 -14.24 3.13 -53.51
CA ALA A 410 -13.43 2.27 -54.35
C ALA A 410 -11.94 2.60 -54.20
N ALA A 411 -11.16 1.67 -53.69
CA ALA A 411 -9.70 1.74 -53.70
C ALA A 411 -9.17 1.63 -55.15
N PRO A 412 -8.11 2.34 -55.55
CA PRO A 412 -7.54 2.26 -56.88
C PRO A 412 -6.92 0.87 -57.12
N ALA A 413 -7.31 0.25 -58.21
CA ALA A 413 -6.90 -1.06 -58.62
C ALA A 413 -5.38 -1.12 -58.94
N VAL A 414 -4.62 -1.86 -58.15
CA VAL A 414 -3.27 -2.27 -58.52
C VAL A 414 -3.40 -3.50 -59.43
N ARG A 415 -3.03 -3.35 -60.70
CA ARG A 415 -2.94 -4.44 -61.66
C ARG A 415 -1.81 -5.38 -61.29
N GLN A 416 -2.15 -6.60 -60.83
CA GLN A 416 -1.22 -7.71 -60.82
C GLN A 416 -1.38 -8.55 -62.07
N SER A 417 -0.29 -8.68 -62.82
CA SER A 417 -0.14 -9.58 -63.94
C SER A 417 -0.08 -11.03 -63.48
N ARG A 418 -1.05 -11.84 -63.89
CA ARG A 418 -1.03 -13.29 -63.72
C ARG A 418 -0.20 -13.94 -64.81
N SER A 419 0.89 -14.66 -64.42
CA SER A 419 1.50 -15.71 -65.22
C SER A 419 0.89 -17.07 -64.87
N ARG A 420 0.36 -17.77 -65.86
CA ARG A 420 -0.18 -19.15 -65.75
C ARG A 420 0.97 -20.16 -65.76
N GLY A 421 0.99 -21.10 -64.83
CA GLY A 421 1.73 -22.35 -64.91
C GLY A 421 0.77 -23.56 -64.73
N PRO A 422 1.06 -24.76 -65.25
CA PRO A 422 0.04 -25.75 -65.60
C PRO A 422 -0.33 -26.73 -64.45
N GLY A 423 -1.53 -27.14 -64.54
CA GLY A 423 -2.37 -28.08 -63.83
C GLY A 423 -1.82 -29.25 -63.01
N LEU A 424 -2.49 -29.46 -61.90
CA LEU A 424 -2.61 -30.75 -61.24
C LEU A 424 -4.08 -31.01 -60.92
N LYS A 425 -4.49 -32.28 -61.09
CA LYS A 425 -5.85 -32.78 -61.08
C LYS A 425 -6.53 -32.73 -59.74
N GLU A 426 -7.82 -32.41 -59.77
CA GLU A 426 -8.75 -32.53 -58.61
C GLU A 426 -8.99 -34.01 -58.26
N GLU A 427 -8.83 -34.34 -56.98
CA GLU A 427 -9.52 -35.44 -56.31
C GLU A 427 -10.47 -34.89 -55.27
N ALA A 428 -11.72 -35.30 -55.34
CA ALA A 428 -12.82 -34.85 -54.47
C ALA A 428 -12.74 -35.52 -53.09
N PRO A 429 -12.94 -34.79 -51.97
CA PRO A 429 -13.10 -35.40 -50.68
C PRO A 429 -14.59 -35.69 -50.39
N SER A 430 -14.79 -36.85 -49.76
CA SER A 430 -16.04 -37.43 -49.26
C SER A 430 -16.82 -36.52 -48.32
N LYS A 431 -18.15 -36.62 -48.47
CA LYS A 431 -19.18 -35.99 -47.61
C LYS A 431 -19.06 -36.39 -46.15
N GLY A 432 -18.62 -35.46 -45.29
CA GLY A 432 -18.81 -35.47 -43.84
C GLY A 432 -19.86 -34.39 -43.49
N SER A 433 -21.01 -34.85 -42.99
CA SER A 433 -22.11 -33.97 -42.61
C SER A 433 -21.74 -33.08 -41.42
N PHE A 434 -21.67 -31.79 -41.66
CA PHE A 434 -21.75 -30.81 -40.56
C PHE A 434 -23.24 -30.51 -40.32
N ARG A 435 -23.74 -30.91 -39.17
CA ARG A 435 -25.03 -30.44 -38.65
C ARG A 435 -24.95 -28.94 -38.31
N ASN A 436 -25.86 -28.19 -38.89
CA ASN A 436 -26.14 -26.80 -38.54
C ASN A 436 -26.50 -26.71 -37.06
N ALA A 437 -25.73 -25.95 -36.30
CA ALA A 437 -26.16 -25.48 -35.00
C ALA A 437 -27.06 -24.27 -35.23
N GLU A 438 -28.32 -24.43 -34.92
CA GLU A 438 -29.35 -23.41 -34.93
C GLU A 438 -28.97 -22.24 -33.99
N THR A 439 -29.30 -21.08 -34.45
CA THR A 439 -29.35 -19.83 -33.73
C THR A 439 -30.17 -19.94 -32.43
N GLU A 440 -29.52 -20.08 -31.29
CA GLU A 440 -30.14 -19.70 -30.03
C GLU A 440 -30.09 -18.18 -29.86
N ARG A 441 -31.17 -17.51 -30.20
CA ARG A 441 -31.55 -16.23 -29.69
C ARG A 441 -31.99 -16.43 -28.24
N GLY A 442 -31.28 -15.83 -27.31
CA GLY A 442 -31.85 -15.60 -25.99
C GLY A 442 -30.99 -16.11 -24.84
N SER A 443 -30.10 -15.32 -24.39
CA SER A 443 -29.92 -14.96 -22.99
C SER A 443 -28.90 -13.79 -22.96
N VAL A 444 -29.28 -12.72 -22.32
CA VAL A 444 -28.32 -11.71 -21.90
C VAL A 444 -27.25 -12.43 -21.09
N GLY A 445 -26.14 -12.76 -21.74
CA GLY A 445 -25.01 -13.45 -21.14
C GLY A 445 -24.59 -12.69 -19.91
N SER A 446 -24.35 -13.41 -18.83
CA SER A 446 -23.77 -12.86 -17.61
C SER A 446 -22.62 -11.93 -18.01
N VAL A 447 -22.78 -10.64 -17.80
CA VAL A 447 -21.69 -9.66 -17.93
C VAL A 447 -20.62 -10.16 -16.98
N GLY A 448 -19.49 -10.64 -17.49
CA GLY A 448 -18.34 -11.06 -16.68
C GLY A 448 -17.97 -9.92 -15.72
N ALA A 449 -17.39 -10.26 -14.58
CA ALA A 449 -17.00 -9.28 -13.57
C ALA A 449 -16.26 -8.08 -14.22
N THR A 450 -16.75 -6.89 -13.93
CA THR A 450 -16.16 -5.65 -14.47
C THR A 450 -14.97 -5.27 -13.59
N LEU A 451 -13.75 -5.54 -14.05
CA LEU A 451 -12.54 -5.26 -13.27
C LEU A 451 -12.33 -3.74 -13.12
N PRO A 452 -12.15 -3.22 -11.90
CA PRO A 452 -11.92 -1.80 -11.65
C PRO A 452 -10.79 -1.17 -12.49
N MET A 453 -9.68 -1.90 -12.70
CA MET A 453 -8.57 -1.43 -13.53
C MET A 453 -8.92 -1.27 -15.03
N LEU A 454 -9.99 -1.91 -15.50
CA LEU A 454 -10.44 -1.84 -16.90
C LEU A 454 -11.56 -0.82 -17.12
N LEU A 455 -12.01 -0.12 -16.09
CA LEU A 455 -12.99 0.95 -16.21
C LEU A 455 -12.40 2.15 -16.97
N PRO A 456 -13.15 2.75 -17.89
CA PRO A 456 -12.70 3.95 -18.60
C PRO A 456 -12.55 5.15 -17.64
N LEU A 457 -11.73 6.11 -18.07
CA LEU A 457 -11.54 7.39 -17.40
C LEU A 457 -11.55 8.50 -18.41
N LYS A 458 -12.16 9.63 -18.07
CA LYS A 458 -12.05 10.86 -18.83
C LYS A 458 -11.21 11.87 -18.04
N VAL A 459 -10.22 12.47 -18.72
CA VAL A 459 -9.42 13.56 -18.19
C VAL A 459 -9.47 14.70 -19.19
N ARG A 460 -10.06 15.83 -18.84
CA ARG A 460 -10.48 16.85 -19.79
C ARG A 460 -11.33 16.24 -20.92
N GLU A 461 -10.90 16.37 -22.18
CA GLU A 461 -11.58 15.77 -23.32
C GLU A 461 -10.94 14.46 -23.79
N LEU A 462 -9.87 13.99 -23.11
CA LEU A 462 -9.21 12.74 -23.44
C LEU A 462 -9.87 11.56 -22.76
N ASP A 463 -10.32 10.59 -23.56
CA ASP A 463 -10.87 9.33 -23.07
C ASP A 463 -9.79 8.26 -22.99
N LEU A 464 -9.62 7.67 -21.82
CA LEU A 464 -8.77 6.51 -21.56
C LEU A 464 -9.62 5.25 -21.47
N LYS A 465 -9.27 4.22 -22.23
CA LYS A 465 -10.03 2.95 -22.30
C LYS A 465 -9.98 2.11 -21.01
N ASN A 466 -8.97 2.34 -20.16
CA ASN A 466 -8.81 1.70 -18.85
C ASN A 466 -7.91 2.56 -17.94
N ARG A 467 -7.59 2.06 -16.75
CA ARG A 467 -6.83 2.77 -15.70
C ARG A 467 -5.34 2.46 -15.68
N ILE A 468 -4.83 1.69 -16.64
CA ILE A 468 -3.44 1.23 -16.67
C ILE A 468 -2.59 2.13 -17.56
N VAL A 469 -1.50 2.61 -16.97
CA VAL A 469 -0.51 3.48 -17.60
C VAL A 469 0.84 2.81 -17.62
N VAL A 470 1.55 2.84 -18.73
CA VAL A 470 2.97 2.50 -18.78
C VAL A 470 3.74 3.71 -18.26
N SER A 471 4.35 3.54 -17.07
CA SER A 471 5.13 4.60 -16.41
C SER A 471 6.31 5.04 -17.28
N PRO A 472 6.69 6.33 -17.28
CA PRO A 472 7.93 6.75 -17.94
C PRO A 472 9.12 6.07 -17.28
N MET A 473 9.96 5.44 -18.10
CA MET A 473 11.14 4.67 -17.67
C MET A 473 12.32 4.99 -18.57
N ALA A 474 13.45 5.44 -18.01
CA ALA A 474 14.65 5.75 -18.76
C ALA A 474 15.23 4.48 -19.41
N MET A 475 15.30 4.49 -20.73
CA MET A 475 15.76 3.33 -21.53
C MET A 475 17.18 3.49 -22.04
N TYR A 476 17.74 4.71 -21.98
CA TYR A 476 19.12 5.00 -22.40
C TYR A 476 19.48 4.42 -23.77
N SER A 477 18.62 4.62 -24.77
CA SER A 477 18.74 4.02 -26.10
C SER A 477 18.62 5.05 -27.24
N ALA A 478 18.64 6.34 -26.91
CA ALA A 478 18.64 7.41 -27.89
C ALA A 478 20.07 7.73 -28.38
N VAL A 479 20.16 8.28 -29.59
CA VAL A 479 21.41 8.80 -30.15
C VAL A 479 21.23 10.30 -30.39
N ASP A 480 22.06 11.12 -29.76
CA ASP A 480 21.96 12.59 -29.80
C ASP A 480 20.54 13.11 -29.49
N GLY A 481 19.90 12.50 -28.51
CA GLY A 481 18.53 12.81 -28.12
C GLY A 481 17.46 12.28 -29.06
N VAL A 482 17.81 11.70 -30.21
CA VAL A 482 16.86 11.18 -31.20
C VAL A 482 16.40 9.79 -30.82
N PRO A 483 15.08 9.55 -30.59
CA PRO A 483 14.56 8.21 -30.36
C PRO A 483 14.79 7.31 -31.57
N GLN A 484 15.24 6.08 -31.35
CA GLN A 484 15.58 5.10 -32.35
C GLN A 484 14.45 4.07 -32.56
N ASP A 485 14.65 3.10 -33.48
CA ASP A 485 13.71 1.99 -33.70
C ASP A 485 13.44 1.18 -32.42
N PHE A 486 14.41 1.12 -31.51
CA PHE A 486 14.19 0.56 -30.18
C PHE A 486 12.97 1.19 -29.49
N HIS A 487 12.85 2.52 -29.51
CA HIS A 487 11.72 3.23 -28.87
C HIS A 487 10.39 2.92 -29.57
N LEU A 488 10.38 2.80 -30.90
CA LEU A 488 9.18 2.41 -31.66
C LEU A 488 8.72 1.00 -31.23
N VAL A 489 9.63 0.04 -31.16
CA VAL A 489 9.32 -1.34 -30.74
C VAL A 489 8.90 -1.37 -29.27
N HIS A 490 9.65 -0.69 -28.42
CA HIS A 490 9.41 -0.65 -26.97
C HIS A 490 8.04 -0.07 -26.62
N LEU A 491 7.74 1.14 -27.11
CA LEU A 491 6.49 1.86 -26.81
C LEU A 491 5.32 1.26 -27.58
N GLY A 492 5.53 0.91 -28.86
CA GLY A 492 4.51 0.28 -29.71
C GLY A 492 4.04 -1.07 -29.17
N ALA A 493 4.94 -1.92 -28.67
CA ALA A 493 4.57 -3.20 -28.07
C ALA A 493 3.64 -3.03 -26.85
N ARG A 494 3.87 -2.01 -26.04
CA ARG A 494 3.06 -1.72 -24.85
C ARG A 494 1.71 -1.10 -25.21
N ALA A 495 1.65 -0.29 -26.26
CA ALA A 495 0.39 0.20 -26.81
C ALA A 495 -0.48 -0.95 -27.35
N LEU A 496 0.13 -1.93 -28.05
CA LEU A 496 -0.51 -3.18 -28.48
C LEU A 496 -0.87 -4.08 -27.29
N GLY A 497 -0.10 -4.00 -26.21
CA GLY A 497 -0.24 -4.79 -24.98
C GLY A 497 -1.39 -4.39 -24.07
N GLY A 498 -2.24 -3.43 -24.45
CA GLY A 498 -3.51 -3.15 -23.81
C GLY A 498 -3.54 -1.98 -22.83
N ALA A 499 -2.41 -1.36 -22.50
CA ALA A 499 -2.38 -0.16 -21.65
C ALA A 499 -3.18 0.99 -22.30
N ALA A 500 -3.81 1.86 -21.46
CA ALA A 500 -4.57 3.00 -21.95
C ALA A 500 -3.68 4.18 -22.34
N LEU A 501 -2.57 4.36 -21.63
CA LEU A 501 -1.62 5.45 -21.83
C LEU A 501 -0.19 4.89 -21.75
N VAL A 502 0.65 5.25 -22.71
CA VAL A 502 2.06 4.85 -22.75
C VAL A 502 2.92 6.11 -22.72
N PHE A 503 3.68 6.28 -21.63
CA PHE A 503 4.61 7.40 -21.52
C PHE A 503 5.97 7.07 -22.15
N VAL A 504 6.52 8.07 -22.84
CA VAL A 504 7.94 8.15 -23.14
C VAL A 504 8.70 8.46 -21.86
N GLU A 505 9.94 7.98 -21.76
CA GLU A 505 10.88 8.32 -20.69
C GLU A 505 11.07 9.83 -20.51
N MET A 506 11.67 10.24 -19.39
CA MET A 506 12.03 11.64 -19.16
C MET A 506 12.86 12.18 -20.36
N THR A 507 12.28 13.12 -21.08
CA THR A 507 12.83 13.73 -22.30
C THR A 507 13.32 15.13 -21.98
N ALA A 508 14.56 15.44 -22.38
CA ALA A 508 15.22 16.71 -22.05
C ALA A 508 14.81 17.83 -23.01
N PRO A 509 14.57 19.08 -22.51
CA PRO A 509 14.28 20.24 -23.35
C PRO A 509 15.54 20.87 -23.99
N GLU A 510 16.73 20.42 -23.57
CA GLU A 510 18.03 20.84 -24.07
C GLU A 510 19.08 19.72 -23.87
N PRO A 511 20.25 19.76 -24.56
CA PRO A 511 21.25 18.70 -24.45
C PRO A 511 21.76 18.46 -23.03
N GLU A 512 21.99 19.53 -22.25
CA GLU A 512 22.47 19.49 -20.87
C GLU A 512 21.43 18.98 -19.88
N GLY A 513 20.15 18.94 -20.31
CA GLY A 513 19.06 18.39 -19.51
C GLY A 513 19.00 16.87 -19.42
N ARG A 514 19.84 16.14 -20.18
CA ARG A 514 19.88 14.67 -20.21
C ARG A 514 20.48 14.11 -18.91
N ILE A 515 20.04 12.95 -18.49
CA ILE A 515 20.67 12.18 -17.40
C ILE A 515 21.99 11.59 -17.92
N THR A 516 21.92 10.90 -19.04
CA THR A 516 23.07 10.26 -19.74
C THR A 516 23.11 10.71 -21.19
N PRO A 517 24.22 10.51 -21.93
CA PRO A 517 24.27 10.81 -23.37
C PRO A 517 23.19 10.10 -24.19
N ALA A 518 22.69 8.97 -23.70
CA ALA A 518 21.73 8.11 -24.39
C ALA A 518 20.25 8.41 -24.02
N CYS A 519 19.95 9.52 -23.34
CA CYS A 519 18.58 9.96 -23.07
C CYS A 519 17.94 10.63 -24.28
N THR A 520 16.61 10.54 -24.36
CA THR A 520 15.81 11.27 -25.37
C THR A 520 15.80 12.78 -25.10
N GLY A 521 15.62 13.54 -26.17
CA GLY A 521 15.52 15.00 -26.15
C GLY A 521 14.43 15.52 -27.08
N LEU A 522 14.03 16.78 -26.87
CA LEU A 522 13.03 17.45 -27.72
C LEU A 522 13.38 18.93 -27.93
N TRP A 523 14.64 19.21 -28.25
CA TRP A 523 15.15 20.56 -28.49
C TRP A 523 15.27 20.94 -29.97
N ASN A 524 15.05 19.99 -30.92
CA ASN A 524 15.07 20.25 -32.35
C ASN A 524 13.99 19.44 -33.11
N ASP A 525 13.82 19.75 -34.39
CA ASP A 525 12.76 19.15 -35.20
C ASP A 525 13.07 17.72 -35.67
N VAL A 526 14.34 17.29 -35.68
CA VAL A 526 14.73 15.89 -35.97
C VAL A 526 14.18 14.97 -34.90
N GLN A 527 14.32 15.37 -33.65
CA GLN A 527 13.78 14.64 -32.50
C GLN A 527 12.26 14.62 -32.52
N MET A 528 11.63 15.77 -32.85
CA MET A 528 10.17 15.89 -32.98
C MET A 528 9.62 14.94 -34.05
N LEU A 529 10.24 14.89 -35.24
CA LEU A 529 9.82 13.99 -36.31
C LEU A 529 9.99 12.51 -35.97
N ALA A 530 11.03 12.16 -35.21
CA ALA A 530 11.23 10.81 -34.71
C ALA A 530 10.13 10.39 -33.72
N PHE A 531 9.74 11.28 -32.81
CA PHE A 531 8.60 11.05 -31.92
C PHE A 531 7.27 10.96 -32.67
N LYS A 532 7.09 11.83 -33.69
CA LYS A 532 5.87 11.82 -34.53
C LYS A 532 5.67 10.44 -35.17
N ARG A 533 6.72 9.81 -35.67
CA ARG A 533 6.65 8.46 -36.22
C ARG A 533 6.12 7.43 -35.23
N ILE A 534 6.49 7.57 -33.94
CA ILE A 534 6.03 6.68 -32.87
C ILE A 534 4.57 6.99 -32.53
N ALA A 535 4.21 8.27 -32.41
CA ALA A 535 2.84 8.72 -32.16
C ALA A 535 1.87 8.23 -33.25
N ASP A 536 2.25 8.41 -34.51
CA ASP A 536 1.48 7.96 -35.66
C ASP A 536 1.25 6.43 -35.64
N PHE A 537 2.26 5.66 -35.24
CA PHE A 537 2.12 4.20 -35.07
C PHE A 537 1.14 3.85 -33.93
N VAL A 538 1.28 4.49 -32.77
CA VAL A 538 0.40 4.22 -31.61
C VAL A 538 -1.04 4.53 -31.97
N HIS A 539 -1.32 5.69 -32.60
CA HIS A 539 -2.66 6.10 -33.01
C HIS A 539 -3.23 5.19 -34.10
N ALA A 540 -2.41 4.78 -35.08
CA ALA A 540 -2.83 3.88 -36.15
C ALA A 540 -2.99 2.41 -35.71
N SER A 541 -2.53 2.05 -34.51
CA SER A 541 -2.57 0.66 -34.02
C SER A 541 -3.97 0.06 -33.82
N GLY A 542 -5.02 0.91 -33.82
CA GLY A 542 -6.40 0.52 -33.57
C GLY A 542 -6.71 0.06 -32.14
N THR A 543 -5.74 0.17 -31.21
CA THR A 543 -5.91 -0.26 -29.82
C THR A 543 -6.58 0.79 -28.94
N GLY A 544 -6.67 2.05 -29.38
CA GLY A 544 -7.15 3.18 -28.58
C GLY A 544 -6.20 3.59 -27.45
N ALA A 545 -4.95 3.14 -27.47
CA ALA A 545 -3.91 3.60 -26.57
C ALA A 545 -3.57 5.06 -26.85
N LYS A 546 -3.29 5.83 -25.80
CA LYS A 546 -2.82 7.20 -25.83
C LYS A 546 -1.33 7.29 -25.63
N PHE A 547 -0.72 8.34 -26.15
CA PHE A 547 0.72 8.53 -26.15
C PHE A 547 1.09 9.76 -25.31
N GLY A 548 1.87 9.58 -24.24
CA GLY A 548 2.27 10.61 -23.28
C GLY A 548 3.75 10.92 -23.34
N LEU A 549 4.11 12.16 -23.04
CA LEU A 549 5.49 12.63 -22.94
C LEU A 549 5.76 13.13 -21.51
N GLN A 550 6.86 12.68 -20.89
CA GLN A 550 7.39 13.29 -19.68
C GLN A 550 8.54 14.24 -20.05
N LEU A 551 8.34 15.56 -19.87
CA LEU A 551 9.41 16.55 -20.00
C LEU A 551 10.10 16.78 -18.66
N GLY A 552 11.44 16.77 -18.65
CA GLY A 552 12.24 16.98 -17.46
C GLY A 552 13.67 17.39 -17.77
N HIS A 553 14.36 17.91 -16.79
CA HIS A 553 15.76 18.25 -16.85
C HIS A 553 16.48 17.60 -15.67
N SER A 554 17.55 16.86 -15.94
CA SER A 554 18.29 16.06 -14.95
C SER A 554 18.87 16.88 -13.78
N GLY A 555 19.21 18.14 -14.03
CA GLY A 555 19.73 19.01 -13.00
C GLY A 555 21.00 18.48 -12.33
N PRO A 556 21.05 18.40 -10.99
CA PRO A 556 22.22 17.91 -10.24
C PRO A 556 22.57 16.45 -10.49
N LYS A 557 21.69 15.68 -11.13
CA LYS A 557 21.84 14.24 -11.39
C LYS A 557 22.11 13.94 -12.87
N GLY A 558 22.53 14.93 -13.64
CA GLY A 558 22.88 14.78 -15.03
C GLY A 558 24.33 14.37 -15.26
N SER A 559 24.71 14.18 -16.55
CA SER A 559 26.07 13.84 -16.97
C SER A 559 26.60 12.59 -16.29
N THR A 560 25.78 11.53 -16.26
CA THR A 560 26.09 10.28 -15.57
C THR A 560 26.15 9.10 -16.54
N GLN A 561 26.76 8.02 -16.06
CA GLN A 561 26.79 6.73 -16.75
C GLN A 561 25.41 6.11 -16.83
N VAL A 562 25.19 5.19 -17.77
CA VAL A 562 23.91 4.48 -17.91
C VAL A 562 23.67 3.55 -16.71
N GLY A 563 22.38 3.28 -16.41
CA GLY A 563 21.96 2.62 -15.18
C GLY A 563 22.44 1.17 -14.97
N TRP A 564 22.91 0.51 -16.04
CA TRP A 564 23.46 -0.85 -15.96
C TRP A 564 25.00 -0.89 -15.90
N GLU A 565 25.68 0.26 -15.97
CA GLU A 565 27.12 0.39 -15.74
C GLU A 565 27.39 0.88 -14.31
N ALA A 566 27.21 2.18 -14.08
CA ALA A 566 27.37 2.77 -12.76
C ALA A 566 26.29 3.87 -12.52
N PRO A 567 25.10 3.48 -12.01
CA PRO A 567 24.00 4.42 -11.86
C PRO A 567 24.33 5.58 -10.93
N ASP A 568 23.97 6.79 -11.37
CA ASP A 568 24.22 8.06 -10.67
C ASP A 568 25.72 8.43 -10.50
N GLU A 569 26.66 7.69 -11.12
CA GLU A 569 28.08 8.08 -11.13
C GLU A 569 28.40 8.94 -12.37
N PRO A 570 29.31 9.94 -12.25
CA PRO A 570 29.68 10.81 -13.37
C PRO A 570 30.21 10.05 -14.57
N LEU A 571 30.11 10.64 -15.76
CA LEU A 571 30.78 10.11 -16.94
C LEU A 571 32.31 10.11 -16.71
N PRO A 572 33.04 9.10 -17.23
CA PRO A 572 34.50 9.07 -17.16
C PRO A 572 35.15 10.25 -17.91
N GLU A 573 34.53 10.67 -19.02
CA GLU A 573 34.92 11.81 -19.84
C GLU A 573 33.72 12.44 -20.53
N GLY A 574 33.87 13.65 -21.08
CA GLY A 574 32.78 14.33 -21.80
C GLY A 574 31.67 14.88 -20.93
N ASN A 575 31.95 15.12 -19.66
CA ASN A 575 30.99 15.71 -18.72
C ASN A 575 30.58 17.13 -19.15
N TRP A 576 29.28 17.43 -19.05
CA TRP A 576 28.73 18.76 -19.27
C TRP A 576 28.38 19.45 -17.94
N PRO A 577 28.32 20.81 -17.93
CA PRO A 577 27.95 21.56 -16.72
C PRO A 577 26.56 21.18 -16.22
N LEU A 578 26.42 21.05 -14.91
CA LEU A 578 25.12 20.75 -14.25
C LEU A 578 24.49 22.03 -13.70
N LEU A 579 23.15 22.03 -13.65
CA LEU A 579 22.33 23.11 -13.12
C LEU A 579 21.57 22.64 -11.88
N GLY A 580 21.28 23.53 -10.95
CA GLY A 580 20.51 23.21 -9.74
C GLY A 580 19.88 24.43 -9.09
N ALA A 581 19.02 24.20 -8.08
CA ALA A 581 18.52 25.29 -7.24
C ALA A 581 19.66 25.95 -6.44
N SER A 582 20.62 25.14 -6.00
CA SER A 582 21.81 25.54 -5.24
C SER A 582 23.03 24.72 -5.67
N ALA A 583 24.23 25.20 -5.34
CA ALA A 583 25.51 24.54 -5.68
C ALA A 583 25.78 23.35 -4.73
N LEU A 584 24.93 22.31 -4.78
CA LEU A 584 25.02 21.12 -3.94
C LEU A 584 25.09 19.86 -4.83
N ALA A 585 26.21 19.12 -4.72
CA ALA A 585 26.36 17.85 -5.43
C ALA A 585 25.38 16.80 -4.89
N TYR A 586 24.86 15.93 -5.77
CA TYR A 586 23.97 14.84 -5.40
C TYR A 586 24.65 13.77 -4.54
N GLY A 587 25.92 13.51 -4.81
CA GLY A 587 26.73 12.55 -4.06
C GLY A 587 28.20 12.97 -4.04
N PRO A 588 29.05 12.26 -3.30
CA PRO A 588 30.44 12.67 -3.08
C PRO A 588 31.30 12.71 -4.34
N ASN A 589 30.96 11.90 -5.35
CA ASN A 589 31.69 11.84 -6.61
C ASN A 589 31.02 12.68 -7.72
N ASN A 590 29.80 13.19 -7.49
CA ASN A 590 29.06 13.94 -8.51
C ASN A 590 29.59 15.37 -8.63
N GLN A 591 29.50 15.95 -9.83
CA GLN A 591 29.80 17.35 -10.06
C GLN A 591 28.94 18.27 -9.19
N VAL A 592 29.51 19.37 -8.74
CA VAL A 592 28.74 20.44 -8.08
C VAL A 592 27.97 21.22 -9.16
N PRO A 593 26.64 21.27 -9.13
CA PRO A 593 25.87 22.01 -10.12
C PRO A 593 26.05 23.52 -9.92
N GLN A 594 25.91 24.28 -11.00
CA GLN A 594 25.79 25.73 -10.94
C GLN A 594 24.38 26.09 -10.46
N ALA A 595 24.32 26.98 -9.43
CA ALA A 595 23.04 27.53 -8.97
C ALA A 595 22.48 28.45 -10.06
N LEU A 596 21.22 28.19 -10.51
CA LEU A 596 20.55 28.96 -11.54
C LEU A 596 20.37 30.42 -11.12
N THR A 597 20.76 31.34 -12.00
CA THR A 597 20.40 32.78 -11.91
C THR A 597 18.95 32.95 -12.41
N ARG A 598 18.38 34.16 -12.15
CA ARG A 598 17.03 34.48 -12.69
C ARG A 598 16.99 34.48 -14.22
N SER A 599 18.12 34.90 -14.85
CA SER A 599 18.24 34.83 -16.32
C SER A 599 18.27 33.40 -16.84
N ASP A 600 19.02 32.50 -16.19
CA ASP A 600 19.09 31.09 -16.58
C ASP A 600 17.72 30.41 -16.41
N MET A 601 17.02 30.71 -15.30
CA MET A 601 15.67 30.21 -15.03
C MET A 601 14.69 30.65 -16.13
N GLN A 602 14.76 31.90 -16.59
CA GLN A 602 13.90 32.38 -17.68
C GLN A 602 14.23 31.68 -19.00
N GLN A 603 15.51 31.56 -19.38
CA GLN A 603 15.91 30.90 -20.60
C GLN A 603 15.50 29.41 -20.63
N LEU A 604 15.66 28.73 -19.50
CA LEU A 604 15.28 27.32 -19.40
C LEU A 604 13.75 27.13 -19.43
N LYS A 605 12.98 28.03 -18.81
CA LYS A 605 11.52 28.06 -18.91
C LYS A 605 11.07 28.18 -20.38
N ASP A 606 11.73 29.04 -21.17
CA ASP A 606 11.43 29.23 -22.60
C ASP A 606 11.76 27.95 -23.41
N LYS A 607 12.83 27.21 -23.04
CA LYS A 607 13.16 25.90 -23.65
C LYS A 607 12.11 24.85 -23.34
N PHE A 608 11.58 24.78 -22.12
CA PHE A 608 10.44 23.92 -21.79
C PHE A 608 9.19 24.25 -22.61
N ALA A 609 8.85 25.53 -22.77
CA ALA A 609 7.74 25.94 -23.63
C ALA A 609 7.97 25.60 -25.11
N GLN A 610 9.19 25.73 -25.63
CA GLN A 610 9.53 25.32 -26.99
C GLN A 610 9.44 23.78 -27.18
N ALA A 611 9.95 22.99 -26.23
CA ALA A 611 9.81 21.54 -26.24
C ALA A 611 8.33 21.12 -26.19
N THR A 612 7.51 21.84 -25.42
CA THR A 612 6.05 21.62 -25.38
C THR A 612 5.38 21.88 -26.73
N ARG A 613 5.76 22.93 -27.48
CA ARG A 613 5.24 23.14 -28.84
C ARG A 613 5.58 22.00 -29.77
N ARG A 614 6.85 21.52 -29.71
CA ARG A 614 7.26 20.33 -30.49
C ARG A 614 6.52 19.06 -30.07
N ALA A 615 6.14 18.93 -28.79
CA ALA A 615 5.30 17.80 -28.34
C ALA A 615 3.90 17.85 -28.99
N VAL A 616 3.32 19.05 -29.17
CA VAL A 616 2.06 19.23 -29.93
C VAL A 616 2.24 18.80 -31.38
N ASP A 617 3.31 19.28 -32.04
CA ASP A 617 3.60 18.97 -33.45
C ASP A 617 3.90 17.48 -33.68
N ALA A 618 4.47 16.81 -32.68
CA ALA A 618 4.71 15.37 -32.67
C ALA A 618 3.44 14.54 -32.46
N GLY A 619 2.35 15.15 -32.00
CA GLY A 619 1.06 14.48 -31.83
C GLY A 619 0.90 13.73 -30.51
N PHE A 620 1.54 14.18 -29.40
CA PHE A 620 1.32 13.62 -28.08
C PHE A 620 -0.09 13.97 -27.55
N ASP A 621 -0.73 12.99 -26.88
CA ASP A 621 -2.06 13.15 -26.27
C ASP A 621 -1.99 13.65 -24.81
N TRP A 622 -0.86 13.50 -24.13
CA TRP A 622 -0.67 13.79 -22.71
C TRP A 622 0.73 14.35 -22.46
N LEU A 623 0.80 15.40 -21.65
CA LEU A 623 2.08 15.99 -21.23
C LEU A 623 2.26 15.86 -19.72
N GLU A 624 3.46 15.51 -19.28
CA GLU A 624 3.83 15.45 -17.86
C GLU A 624 5.09 16.25 -17.60
N LEU A 625 5.07 17.09 -16.54
CA LEU A 625 6.26 17.80 -16.05
C LEU A 625 6.91 16.99 -14.93
N HIS A 626 8.20 16.71 -15.07
CA HIS A 626 8.96 15.96 -14.06
C HIS A 626 9.48 16.87 -12.95
N CYS A 627 8.84 16.83 -11.77
CA CYS A 627 9.21 17.58 -10.57
C CYS A 627 9.66 16.67 -9.41
N ALA A 628 10.16 15.46 -9.70
CA ALA A 628 10.49 14.44 -8.70
C ALA A 628 11.96 14.00 -8.77
N HIS A 629 12.35 13.10 -7.87
CA HIS A 629 13.55 12.25 -7.88
C HIS A 629 14.90 12.99 -7.80
N GLY A 630 14.91 14.21 -7.27
CA GLY A 630 16.14 15.01 -7.14
C GLY A 630 16.62 15.64 -8.45
N TYR A 631 15.83 15.57 -9.52
CA TYR A 631 16.11 16.28 -10.77
C TYR A 631 15.90 17.80 -10.62
N LEU A 632 16.12 18.57 -11.66
CA LEU A 632 16.21 20.02 -11.54
C LEU A 632 15.04 20.67 -10.78
N LEU A 633 13.80 20.44 -11.21
CA LEU A 633 12.64 21.06 -10.56
C LEU A 633 12.38 20.49 -9.15
N SER A 634 12.66 19.21 -8.95
CA SER A 634 12.68 18.59 -7.61
C SER A 634 13.70 19.27 -6.69
N SER A 635 14.86 19.68 -7.21
CA SER A 635 15.93 20.34 -6.42
C SER A 635 15.47 21.69 -5.87
N PHE A 636 14.50 22.35 -6.52
CA PHE A 636 13.84 23.55 -5.97
C PHE A 636 12.85 23.21 -4.88
N ILE A 637 12.03 22.16 -5.08
CA ILE A 637 10.92 21.85 -4.18
C ILE A 637 11.40 21.34 -2.82
N THR A 638 12.41 20.46 -2.78
CA THR A 638 12.90 19.89 -1.52
C THR A 638 13.81 20.87 -0.76
N PRO A 639 13.60 21.05 0.57
CA PRO A 639 14.50 21.89 1.39
C PRO A 639 15.90 21.27 1.53
N LEU A 640 16.08 19.98 1.25
CA LEU A 640 17.39 19.31 1.35
C LEU A 640 18.39 19.81 0.33
N THR A 641 17.94 20.28 -0.83
CA THR A 641 18.79 20.76 -1.93
C THR A 641 18.56 22.21 -2.32
N ASN A 642 17.51 22.86 -1.80
CA ASN A 642 17.23 24.28 -2.01
C ASN A 642 17.70 25.10 -0.81
N GLN A 643 18.89 25.71 -0.92
CA GLN A 643 19.46 26.63 0.08
C GLN A 643 19.37 28.10 -0.37
N ARG A 644 18.48 28.42 -1.30
CA ARG A 644 18.29 29.78 -1.79
C ARG A 644 17.70 30.68 -0.71
N THR A 645 18.13 31.95 -0.71
CA THR A 645 17.64 32.99 0.21
C THR A 645 16.81 34.05 -0.49
N ASP A 646 16.59 33.89 -1.81
CA ASP A 646 15.72 34.77 -2.62
C ASP A 646 14.27 34.22 -2.65
N ASP A 647 13.43 34.81 -3.51
CA ASP A 647 12.01 34.45 -3.65
C ASP A 647 11.74 32.98 -4.11
N TYR A 648 12.78 32.21 -4.40
CA TYR A 648 12.73 30.82 -4.85
C TYR A 648 13.20 29.83 -3.79
N GLY A 649 13.46 30.28 -2.56
CA GLY A 649 13.93 29.48 -1.43
C GLY A 649 13.16 29.74 -0.14
N GLY A 650 13.48 28.98 0.91
CA GLY A 650 12.86 29.07 2.23
C GLY A 650 11.47 28.40 2.29
N SER A 651 10.38 29.16 2.28
CA SER A 651 9.03 28.63 2.42
C SER A 651 8.65 27.66 1.27
N LEU A 652 7.74 26.73 1.54
CA LEU A 652 7.26 25.77 0.52
C LEU A 652 6.72 26.49 -0.73
N ALA A 653 5.96 27.56 -0.54
CA ALA A 653 5.45 28.37 -1.64
C ALA A 653 6.55 28.95 -2.52
N ASN A 654 7.63 29.47 -1.92
CA ASN A 654 8.79 29.98 -2.64
C ASN A 654 9.54 28.85 -3.36
N ARG A 655 9.76 27.71 -2.70
CA ARG A 655 10.42 26.55 -3.32
C ARG A 655 9.63 25.99 -4.51
N CYS A 656 8.30 26.06 -4.50
CA CYS A 656 7.46 25.65 -5.61
C CYS A 656 7.33 26.71 -6.72
N ARG A 657 7.74 27.97 -6.51
CA ARG A 657 7.53 29.07 -7.44
C ARG A 657 8.11 28.79 -8.82
N TYR A 658 9.37 28.41 -8.93
CA TYR A 658 9.99 28.14 -10.23
C TYR A 658 9.38 26.93 -10.94
N PRO A 659 9.16 25.77 -10.31
CA PRO A 659 8.39 24.68 -10.90
C PRO A 659 7.00 25.07 -11.41
N LEU A 660 6.30 25.94 -10.69
CA LEU A 660 4.97 26.46 -11.11
C LEU A 660 5.08 27.43 -12.30
N GLU A 661 6.11 28.28 -12.38
CA GLU A 661 6.38 29.14 -13.53
C GLU A 661 6.65 28.31 -14.81
N VAL A 662 7.45 27.23 -14.68
CA VAL A 662 7.71 26.31 -15.79
C VAL A 662 6.43 25.60 -16.21
N PHE A 663 5.66 25.08 -15.24
CA PHE A 663 4.36 24.43 -15.50
C PHE A 663 3.41 25.38 -16.24
N SER A 664 3.26 26.62 -15.78
CA SER A 664 2.38 27.62 -16.39
C SER A 664 2.80 27.93 -17.82
N ALA A 665 4.10 28.15 -18.07
CA ALA A 665 4.61 28.41 -19.41
C ALA A 665 4.39 27.27 -20.39
N MET A 666 4.48 26.02 -19.91
CA MET A 666 4.12 24.84 -20.68
C MET A 666 2.60 24.76 -20.91
N ARG A 667 1.78 25.02 -19.87
CA ARG A 667 0.31 24.97 -19.95
C ARG A 667 -0.26 26.01 -20.94
N GLU A 668 0.38 27.18 -21.04
CA GLU A 668 -0.03 28.25 -21.99
C GLU A 668 0.07 27.81 -23.45
N VAL A 669 1.00 26.92 -23.80
CA VAL A 669 1.22 26.43 -25.18
C VAL A 669 0.68 25.04 -25.43
N TRP A 670 0.34 24.29 -24.39
CA TRP A 670 -0.29 22.98 -24.51
C TRP A 670 -1.80 23.10 -24.77
N PRO A 671 -2.41 22.33 -25.70
CA PRO A 671 -3.83 22.44 -26.00
C PRO A 671 -4.72 22.29 -24.78
N THR A 672 -5.69 23.18 -24.62
CA THR A 672 -6.55 23.24 -23.43
C THR A 672 -7.44 22.00 -23.23
N HIS A 673 -7.77 21.29 -24.30
CA HIS A 673 -8.57 20.06 -24.26
C HIS A 673 -7.75 18.82 -23.87
N LEU A 674 -6.40 18.89 -23.95
CA LEU A 674 -5.51 17.80 -23.57
C LEU A 674 -5.03 17.91 -22.12
N PRO A 675 -4.90 16.77 -21.42
CA PRO A 675 -4.46 16.78 -20.02
C PRO A 675 -2.97 17.08 -19.88
N MET A 676 -2.64 17.68 -18.72
CA MET A 676 -1.26 17.90 -18.29
C MET A 676 -1.10 17.50 -16.82
N SER A 677 -0.14 16.64 -16.54
CA SER A 677 0.19 16.12 -15.21
C SER A 677 1.53 16.63 -14.71
N VAL A 678 1.75 16.44 -13.40
CA VAL A 678 3.05 16.68 -12.74
C VAL A 678 3.42 15.46 -11.92
N ARG A 679 4.65 14.94 -12.12
CA ARG A 679 5.21 13.92 -11.23
C ARG A 679 5.96 14.57 -10.09
N ILE A 680 5.64 14.20 -8.83
CA ILE A 680 6.27 14.72 -7.62
C ILE A 680 6.92 13.61 -6.79
N SER A 681 7.92 13.95 -5.98
CA SER A 681 8.37 13.11 -4.84
C SER A 681 7.56 13.50 -3.61
N ALA A 682 6.54 12.69 -3.29
CA ALA A 682 5.62 12.98 -2.19
C ALA A 682 6.24 12.84 -0.79
N HIS A 683 7.44 12.25 -0.69
CA HIS A 683 8.19 12.13 0.55
C HIS A 683 9.68 11.97 0.23
N ASP A 684 10.56 12.67 0.94
CA ASP A 684 12.01 12.59 0.68
C ASP A 684 12.69 11.42 1.40
N TRP A 685 12.04 10.81 2.38
CA TRP A 685 12.55 9.71 3.21
C TRP A 685 13.86 10.02 3.94
N ALA A 686 14.09 11.30 4.23
CA ALA A 686 15.25 11.81 4.93
C ALA A 686 14.84 12.90 5.94
N PRO A 687 15.51 13.01 7.10
CA PRO A 687 15.22 14.05 8.06
C PRO A 687 15.36 15.46 7.44
N GLY A 688 14.43 16.34 7.75
CA GLY A 688 14.38 17.71 7.22
C GLY A 688 13.94 17.84 5.76
N GLY A 689 13.58 16.74 5.09
CA GLY A 689 13.02 16.73 3.74
C GLY A 689 11.49 16.90 3.73
N ASN A 690 10.91 16.95 2.53
CA ASN A 690 9.46 17.02 2.35
C ASN A 690 8.77 15.79 2.91
N THR A 691 7.61 16.00 3.50
CA THR A 691 6.73 15.01 4.10
C THR A 691 5.47 14.80 3.25
N GLY A 692 4.63 13.83 3.65
CA GLY A 692 3.32 13.66 3.02
C GLY A 692 2.38 14.87 3.18
N ASP A 693 2.57 15.70 4.20
CA ASP A 693 1.82 16.96 4.38
C ASP A 693 2.26 18.00 3.34
N ASP A 694 3.57 18.16 3.17
CA ASP A 694 4.12 19.02 2.11
C ASP A 694 3.64 18.58 0.73
N ALA A 695 3.52 17.28 0.46
CA ALA A 695 3.03 16.76 -0.82
C ALA A 695 1.58 17.16 -1.11
N VAL A 696 0.72 17.21 -0.10
CA VAL A 696 -0.66 17.69 -0.21
C VAL A 696 -0.67 19.18 -0.58
N ASP A 697 0.18 19.99 0.06
CA ASP A 697 0.27 21.44 -0.23
C ASP A 697 0.88 21.71 -1.61
N ILE A 698 1.92 20.95 -2.01
CA ILE A 698 2.48 20.97 -3.38
C ILE A 698 1.37 20.67 -4.40
N ALA A 699 0.58 19.63 -4.17
CA ALA A 699 -0.51 19.24 -5.07
C ALA A 699 -1.60 20.33 -5.16
N ARG A 700 -1.92 21.03 -4.05
CA ARG A 700 -2.84 22.19 -4.06
C ARG A 700 -2.32 23.32 -4.95
N LEU A 701 -1.04 23.64 -4.86
CA LEU A 701 -0.40 24.68 -5.68
C LEU A 701 -0.47 24.32 -7.18
N PHE A 702 -0.13 23.09 -7.56
CA PHE A 702 -0.22 22.68 -8.96
C PHE A 702 -1.66 22.57 -9.46
N LYS A 703 -2.61 22.13 -8.63
CA LYS A 703 -4.04 22.17 -8.97
C LYS A 703 -4.51 23.60 -9.26
N ALA A 704 -4.12 24.56 -8.43
CA ALA A 704 -4.45 25.97 -8.64
C ALA A 704 -3.82 26.54 -9.93
N ALA A 705 -2.68 26.02 -10.36
CA ALA A 705 -2.04 26.36 -11.62
C ALA A 705 -2.65 25.65 -12.85
N GLY A 706 -3.66 24.80 -12.67
CA GLY A 706 -4.36 24.10 -13.76
C GLY A 706 -3.83 22.72 -14.11
N CYS A 707 -3.12 22.07 -13.17
CA CYS A 707 -2.74 20.65 -13.27
C CYS A 707 -3.98 19.76 -13.18
N ASP A 708 -4.04 18.72 -14.01
CA ASP A 708 -5.18 17.81 -14.09
C ASP A 708 -4.97 16.55 -13.25
N VAL A 709 -3.73 16.02 -13.21
CA VAL A 709 -3.39 14.79 -12.52
C VAL A 709 -2.03 14.93 -11.83
N ILE A 710 -1.92 14.47 -10.60
CA ILE A 710 -0.63 14.32 -9.91
C ILE A 710 -0.17 12.86 -10.02
N ASP A 711 0.98 12.64 -10.66
CA ASP A 711 1.68 11.36 -10.64
C ASP A 711 2.55 11.27 -9.38
N VAL A 712 2.23 10.32 -8.50
CA VAL A 712 2.70 10.32 -7.12
C VAL A 712 3.79 9.29 -6.91
N SER A 713 5.05 9.76 -6.99
CA SER A 713 6.25 9.00 -6.64
C SER A 713 6.80 9.41 -5.27
N SER A 714 8.00 8.95 -4.88
CA SER A 714 8.68 9.37 -3.65
C SER A 714 10.18 9.12 -3.70
N GLY A 715 10.93 9.87 -2.89
CA GLY A 715 12.35 9.67 -2.66
C GLY A 715 13.25 10.11 -3.81
N GLN A 716 14.48 9.58 -3.77
CA GLN A 716 15.59 9.83 -4.70
C GLN A 716 16.07 11.29 -4.77
N THR A 717 15.62 12.12 -3.84
CA THR A 717 16.04 13.52 -3.70
C THR A 717 17.43 13.66 -3.07
N THR A 718 17.83 12.65 -2.29
CA THR A 718 19.15 12.55 -1.64
C THR A 718 19.57 11.07 -1.54
N ARG A 719 20.89 10.83 -1.53
CA ARG A 719 21.45 9.46 -1.30
C ARG A 719 21.24 8.96 0.15
N THR A 720 20.92 9.83 1.09
CA THR A 720 20.66 9.48 2.49
C THR A 720 19.22 9.03 2.74
N ALA A 721 18.36 9.05 1.73
CA ALA A 721 16.97 8.61 1.83
C ALA A 721 16.87 7.14 2.24
N LYS A 722 15.96 6.84 3.19
CA LYS A 722 15.68 5.49 3.69
C LYS A 722 14.20 5.13 3.49
N PRO A 723 13.77 4.86 2.25
CA PRO A 723 12.38 4.52 1.98
C PRO A 723 12.01 3.17 2.59
N VAL A 724 10.80 3.10 3.14
CA VAL A 724 10.22 1.85 3.62
C VAL A 724 9.48 1.18 2.46
N TYR A 725 10.16 0.27 1.79
CA TYR A 725 9.59 -0.47 0.67
C TYR A 725 8.55 -1.49 1.11
N GLY A 726 7.61 -1.77 0.22
CA GLY A 726 6.56 -2.76 0.40
C GLY A 726 5.58 -2.72 -0.79
N ARG A 727 4.64 -3.65 -0.82
CA ARG A 727 3.58 -3.68 -1.82
C ARG A 727 2.79 -2.36 -1.79
N MET A 728 2.68 -1.67 -2.95
CA MET A 728 1.92 -0.41 -3.11
C MET A 728 2.37 0.71 -2.14
N TYR A 729 3.68 0.77 -1.78
CA TYR A 729 4.19 1.60 -0.67
C TYR A 729 4.01 3.12 -0.87
N GLN A 730 3.81 3.58 -2.09
CA GLN A 730 3.55 5.00 -2.41
C GLN A 730 2.06 5.32 -2.54
N THR A 731 1.20 4.31 -2.64
CA THR A 731 -0.26 4.49 -2.76
C THR A 731 -0.87 5.34 -1.63
N PRO A 732 -0.43 5.27 -0.35
CA PRO A 732 -0.94 6.15 0.69
C PRO A 732 -0.78 7.65 0.40
N PHE A 733 0.27 8.06 -0.31
CA PHE A 733 0.46 9.45 -0.71
C PHE A 733 -0.51 9.85 -1.83
N ALA A 734 -0.72 8.97 -2.82
CA ALA A 734 -1.71 9.18 -3.88
C ALA A 734 -3.14 9.29 -3.30
N ASP A 735 -3.48 8.42 -2.35
CA ASP A 735 -4.74 8.42 -1.61
C ASP A 735 -4.98 9.75 -0.89
N ARG A 736 -3.98 10.25 -0.17
CA ARG A 736 -4.05 11.55 0.52
C ARG A 736 -4.29 12.70 -0.47
N ILE A 737 -3.46 12.81 -1.49
CA ILE A 737 -3.56 13.89 -2.47
C ILE A 737 -4.93 13.85 -3.16
N ARG A 738 -5.38 12.67 -3.58
CA ARG A 738 -6.68 12.51 -4.23
C ARG A 738 -7.83 12.98 -3.36
N ASN A 739 -7.89 12.52 -2.15
CA ASN A 739 -9.05 12.70 -1.26
C ASN A 739 -9.00 13.99 -0.43
N GLU A 740 -7.80 14.56 -0.14
CA GLU A 740 -7.66 15.83 0.59
C GLU A 740 -7.62 17.05 -0.33
N VAL A 741 -7.08 16.91 -1.55
CA VAL A 741 -7.00 18.01 -2.52
C VAL A 741 -8.15 17.97 -3.52
N GLY A 742 -8.73 16.78 -3.77
CA GLY A 742 -9.77 16.59 -4.78
C GLY A 742 -9.25 16.77 -6.21
N ILE A 743 -8.04 16.28 -6.49
CA ILE A 743 -7.42 16.20 -7.80
C ILE A 743 -7.22 14.74 -8.20
N GLN A 744 -7.37 14.43 -9.49
CA GLN A 744 -7.07 13.07 -9.95
C GLN A 744 -5.60 12.70 -9.69
N THR A 745 -5.35 11.42 -9.36
CA THR A 745 -4.00 10.96 -9.07
C THR A 745 -3.66 9.69 -9.85
N MET A 746 -2.36 9.54 -10.09
CA MET A 746 -1.75 8.33 -10.64
C MET A 746 -0.86 7.71 -9.56
N ALA A 747 -1.17 6.48 -9.14
CA ALA A 747 -0.36 5.75 -8.18
C ALA A 747 0.75 4.99 -8.90
N VAL A 748 1.96 5.06 -8.36
CA VAL A 748 3.13 4.30 -8.84
C VAL A 748 3.84 3.63 -7.66
N GLY A 749 4.61 2.58 -7.91
CA GLY A 749 5.49 1.96 -6.92
C GLY A 749 4.98 0.62 -6.36
N ALA A 750 5.68 -0.46 -6.73
CA ALA A 750 5.39 -1.84 -6.34
C ALA A 750 3.93 -2.28 -6.61
N ILE A 751 3.37 -1.83 -7.72
CA ILE A 751 2.12 -2.33 -8.32
C ILE A 751 2.53 -3.36 -9.36
N SER A 752 2.35 -4.65 -9.09
CA SER A 752 2.87 -5.75 -9.91
C SER A 752 1.81 -6.70 -10.46
N GLU A 753 0.60 -6.64 -9.94
CA GLU A 753 -0.50 -7.55 -10.25
C GLU A 753 -1.80 -6.78 -10.49
N ALA A 754 -2.71 -7.37 -11.27
CA ALA A 754 -4.06 -6.83 -11.48
C ALA A 754 -4.80 -6.57 -10.17
N ASP A 755 -4.63 -7.44 -9.19
CA ASP A 755 -5.26 -7.33 -7.88
C ASP A 755 -4.86 -6.05 -7.12
N HIS A 756 -3.57 -5.64 -7.25
CA HIS A 756 -3.11 -4.36 -6.70
C HIS A 756 -3.84 -3.18 -7.38
N ALA A 757 -3.87 -3.16 -8.72
CA ALA A 757 -4.52 -2.09 -9.48
C ALA A 757 -6.04 -2.04 -9.20
N ASN A 758 -6.70 -3.19 -9.18
CA ASN A 758 -8.13 -3.29 -8.83
C ASN A 758 -8.40 -2.74 -7.42
N SER A 759 -7.58 -3.12 -6.43
CA SER A 759 -7.72 -2.67 -5.05
C SER A 759 -7.53 -1.15 -4.90
N ILE A 760 -6.57 -0.55 -5.63
CA ILE A 760 -6.30 0.89 -5.61
C ILE A 760 -7.49 1.66 -6.20
N ILE A 761 -7.94 1.27 -7.40
CA ILE A 761 -9.02 1.96 -8.13
C ILE A 761 -10.35 1.80 -7.40
N ALA A 762 -10.68 0.58 -6.99
CA ALA A 762 -11.94 0.29 -6.29
C ALA A 762 -12.04 1.06 -4.96
N ALA A 763 -10.97 1.12 -4.18
CA ALA A 763 -10.96 1.87 -2.92
C ALA A 763 -10.95 3.41 -3.09
N GLY A 764 -10.86 3.92 -4.33
CA GLY A 764 -10.74 5.36 -4.57
C GLY A 764 -9.44 5.98 -4.05
N ARG A 765 -8.34 5.20 -4.04
CA ARG A 765 -7.02 5.67 -3.60
C ARG A 765 -6.24 6.39 -4.69
N ALA A 766 -6.50 6.03 -5.93
CA ALA A 766 -5.99 6.73 -7.12
C ALA A 766 -6.98 6.53 -8.29
N ASP A 767 -6.81 7.33 -9.33
CA ASP A 767 -7.63 7.23 -10.55
C ASP A 767 -6.93 6.42 -11.64
N LEU A 768 -5.60 6.37 -11.63
CA LEU A 768 -4.75 5.66 -12.56
C LEU A 768 -3.65 4.88 -11.80
N CYS A 769 -3.15 3.81 -12.41
CA CYS A 769 -2.02 3.02 -11.94
C CYS A 769 -0.89 3.04 -12.97
N ALA A 770 0.24 3.69 -12.65
CA ALA A 770 1.43 3.70 -13.47
C ALA A 770 2.32 2.51 -13.12
N ILE A 771 2.50 1.63 -14.10
CA ILE A 771 3.19 0.36 -13.93
C ILE A 771 4.50 0.38 -14.74
N ALA A 772 5.62 0.16 -14.05
CA ALA A 772 6.96 0.23 -14.62
C ALA A 772 7.54 -1.16 -14.94
N ARG A 773 8.28 -1.74 -13.98
CA ARG A 773 9.02 -3.00 -14.17
C ARG A 773 8.19 -4.19 -14.65
N PRO A 774 6.92 -4.38 -14.26
CA PRO A 774 6.10 -5.42 -14.87
C PRO A 774 5.92 -5.25 -16.38
N HIS A 775 5.77 -4.00 -16.89
CA HIS A 775 5.73 -3.73 -18.32
C HIS A 775 7.09 -3.87 -19.04
N LEU A 776 8.23 -3.82 -18.30
CA LEU A 776 9.53 -4.17 -18.89
C LEU A 776 9.64 -5.68 -19.12
N ALA A 777 9.19 -6.46 -18.14
CA ALA A 777 9.21 -7.93 -18.20
C ALA A 777 8.17 -8.49 -19.19
N ASP A 778 7.00 -7.86 -19.28
CA ASP A 778 5.87 -8.28 -20.11
C ASP A 778 5.22 -7.06 -20.79
N PRO A 779 5.51 -6.77 -22.06
CA PRO A 779 4.88 -5.68 -22.79
C PRO A 779 3.35 -5.80 -22.88
N ALA A 780 2.81 -7.02 -22.85
CA ALA A 780 1.38 -7.32 -22.89
C ALA A 780 0.76 -7.53 -21.50
N TRP A 781 1.40 -7.01 -20.45
CA TRP A 781 1.00 -7.20 -19.05
C TRP A 781 -0.49 -6.94 -18.83
N THR A 782 -1.06 -5.85 -19.37
CA THR A 782 -2.48 -5.53 -19.20
C THR A 782 -3.40 -6.61 -19.78
N LEU A 783 -3.06 -7.14 -20.95
CA LEU A 783 -3.81 -8.23 -21.61
C LEU A 783 -3.70 -9.54 -20.82
N HIS A 784 -2.49 -9.86 -20.37
CA HIS A 784 -2.23 -11.10 -19.62
C HIS A 784 -2.85 -11.08 -18.23
N GLU A 785 -2.77 -9.97 -17.52
CA GLU A 785 -3.42 -9.82 -16.21
C GLU A 785 -4.95 -9.88 -16.31
N ALA A 786 -5.55 -9.24 -17.32
CA ALA A 786 -6.98 -9.38 -17.60
C ALA A 786 -7.36 -10.85 -17.90
N ALA A 787 -6.53 -11.57 -18.65
CA ALA A 787 -6.76 -12.98 -18.96
C ALA A 787 -6.65 -13.88 -17.73
N LYS A 788 -5.69 -13.65 -16.81
CA LYS A 788 -5.58 -14.36 -15.52
C LYS A 788 -6.86 -14.26 -14.69
N LEU A 789 -7.52 -13.10 -14.74
CA LEU A 789 -8.82 -12.85 -14.08
C LEU A 789 -10.03 -13.22 -14.97
N GLN A 790 -9.79 -13.84 -16.13
CA GLN A 790 -10.81 -14.28 -17.09
C GLN A 790 -11.70 -13.15 -17.64
N SER A 791 -11.25 -11.89 -17.55
CA SER A 791 -11.98 -10.75 -18.09
C SER A 791 -11.78 -10.64 -19.60
N ARG A 792 -12.88 -10.51 -20.34
CA ARG A 792 -12.88 -10.26 -21.80
C ARG A 792 -13.11 -8.80 -22.17
N GLN A 793 -13.11 -7.91 -21.20
CA GLN A 793 -13.37 -6.47 -21.40
C GLN A 793 -12.19 -5.72 -22.03
N VAL A 794 -10.97 -6.30 -22.03
CA VAL A 794 -9.81 -5.71 -22.65
C VAL A 794 -9.78 -5.99 -24.15
N HIS A 795 -9.50 -4.93 -24.93
CA HIS A 795 -9.39 -5.04 -26.38
C HIS A 795 -8.07 -5.68 -26.79
N TRP A 796 -8.12 -6.73 -27.58
CA TRP A 796 -6.96 -7.38 -28.19
C TRP A 796 -6.81 -6.95 -29.67
N PRO A 797 -5.59 -6.68 -30.16
CA PRO A 797 -5.38 -6.44 -31.58
C PRO A 797 -5.89 -7.63 -32.40
N GLN A 798 -6.57 -7.33 -33.52
CA GLN A 798 -7.17 -8.38 -34.36
C GLN A 798 -6.19 -9.50 -34.75
N PRO A 799 -4.93 -9.23 -35.14
CA PRO A 799 -3.98 -10.28 -35.48
C PRO A 799 -3.62 -11.22 -34.33
N TYR A 800 -3.92 -10.85 -33.07
CA TYR A 800 -3.57 -11.60 -31.85
C TYR A 800 -4.74 -12.43 -31.32
N LEU A 801 -5.93 -12.42 -31.95
CA LEU A 801 -7.14 -13.08 -31.42
C LEU A 801 -6.98 -14.59 -31.28
N SER A 802 -6.27 -15.27 -32.20
CA SER A 802 -5.98 -16.71 -32.08
C SER A 802 -5.12 -17.03 -30.84
N GLY A 803 -4.12 -16.19 -30.56
CA GLY A 803 -3.28 -16.29 -29.35
C GLY A 803 -4.07 -16.00 -28.07
N ARG A 804 -4.96 -14.99 -28.10
CA ARG A 804 -5.90 -14.73 -27.00
C ARG A 804 -6.70 -15.99 -26.67
N ASP A 805 -7.36 -16.56 -27.65
CA ASP A 805 -8.26 -17.69 -27.42
C ASP A 805 -7.53 -18.94 -26.91
N GLN A 806 -6.27 -19.14 -27.32
CA GLN A 806 -5.43 -20.19 -26.74
C GLN A 806 -5.07 -19.88 -25.29
N LEU A 807 -4.61 -18.67 -24.96
CA LEU A 807 -4.25 -18.25 -23.62
C LEU A 807 -5.40 -18.45 -22.63
N TYR A 808 -6.61 -17.99 -22.97
CA TYR A 808 -7.79 -18.17 -22.12
C TYR A 808 -8.13 -19.65 -21.89
N ARG A 809 -7.97 -20.53 -22.91
CA ARG A 809 -8.16 -21.98 -22.76
C ARG A 809 -7.13 -22.59 -21.81
N GLU A 810 -5.90 -22.19 -21.87
CA GLU A 810 -4.83 -22.71 -21.02
C GLU A 810 -5.01 -22.29 -19.56
N ILE A 811 -5.30 -21.02 -19.31
CA ILE A 811 -5.60 -20.51 -17.95
C ILE A 811 -6.82 -21.25 -17.35
N PHE A 812 -7.87 -21.49 -18.15
CA PHE A 812 -9.04 -22.21 -17.69
C PHE A 812 -8.72 -23.66 -17.31
N LYS A 813 -7.85 -24.34 -18.07
CA LYS A 813 -7.40 -25.71 -17.75
C LYS A 813 -6.58 -25.74 -16.45
N GLN A 814 -5.65 -24.79 -16.29
CA GLN A 814 -4.82 -24.68 -15.08
C GLN A 814 -5.67 -24.45 -13.83
N LYS A 815 -6.65 -23.56 -13.86
CA LYS A 815 -7.57 -23.32 -12.74
C LYS A 815 -8.44 -24.54 -12.38
N LYS A 816 -8.80 -25.39 -13.35
CA LYS A 816 -9.49 -26.66 -13.06
C LYS A 816 -8.59 -27.70 -12.42
N ALA A 817 -7.31 -27.69 -12.73
CA ALA A 817 -6.34 -28.67 -12.20
C ALA A 817 -5.80 -28.30 -10.81
N SER A 818 -5.86 -27.01 -10.42
CA SER A 818 -5.45 -26.53 -9.11
C SER A 818 -6.68 -26.13 -8.31
N PRO A 819 -7.06 -26.85 -7.23
CA PRO A 819 -8.09 -26.36 -6.33
C PRO A 819 -7.64 -25.00 -5.75
N PRO A 820 -8.58 -24.10 -5.37
CA PRO A 820 -8.22 -22.83 -4.83
C PRO A 820 -7.34 -23.04 -3.58
N SER A 821 -6.09 -22.62 -3.66
CA SER A 821 -5.29 -22.48 -2.46
C SER A 821 -5.98 -21.41 -1.62
N VAL A 822 -6.41 -21.77 -0.44
CA VAL A 822 -6.81 -20.82 0.60
C VAL A 822 -5.57 -19.99 0.90
N LEU A 823 -5.44 -18.87 0.23
CA LEU A 823 -4.37 -17.92 0.51
C LEU A 823 -4.64 -17.32 1.88
N ALA A 824 -3.74 -17.63 2.79
CA ALA A 824 -3.66 -17.17 4.17
C ALA A 824 -3.56 -15.63 4.29
#